data_1f34e0b277176e064a4f634c71bea222
#
_entry.id   1f34e0b277176e064a4f634c71bea222
#
_cell.length_a   1.000
_cell.length_b   1.000
_cell.length_c   1.000
_cell.angle_alpha   90.00
_cell.angle_beta   90.00
_cell.angle_gamma   90.00
#
_symmetry.space_group_name_H-M   'P 1'
#
loop_
_entity.id
_entity.type
_entity.pdbx_description
1 polymer ?
#
loop_
_entity_poly.entity_id
_entity_poly.type
_entity_poly.pdbx_seq_one_letter_code
_entity_poly.pdbx_strand_id
1 'polypeptide(L)'
;MEHRELTKADIDKVRGIEGFPTGSDEDIFSLSDAPVFTGCPNPFIEEFIRENGTMYDESTDDYQCEPFAADVSEGKNDPIYMAHTYHTKVPYKAIMRYILHYTKPGDVVFDGFSGTGQTGVAAQMCGSSDLLLRHELHSDEDNWGTRKAILSDLSPVAGYISYSYNKGLPVQEFVAEAERIFDEVDKECGWMYETNHTEQEGLFAYSKENKTKGRINYTVWSDVFICPHCGEEITYWNAAVDAKNKKVSDDFLCPRCGMKLTKRQCENAMQAYFDESLGETVKISKQVPVLINYFYGGKRYEKAPDSDDLALVEKIESIKIPYWFPTDRMCEGSESRRNDKYGIMNVHQFYTKRSLYVLSALYAKTKGLRSRIVVQSVNPGLVSKLVRYNMGKRGNGVLSGTLYLPSLSAEGDIIKMVRGKLSDFTKVFSATSKFDDGIINIASSTDLSNVPDNSADYIFTDPPFGDNLNYSELSFIWESWLGVKTQADTEAIVNENQNKGVAEYQELMTRCFSEFFRILKPNRWMTVEFHNSKNAVWNAIQEGLLRAGFIVADVRTLDKKQGSFKQVNNSSAVKQDLVISVYKPKESFKREFMQHVGTEETAWSFVRQHLANVPVVVDSDNNGKIDIVAERQAYLLFDRMVSYHIMQGYAVPLGATDFYRGLDEKFLKRDGMYFLPDQVNEYDMARSTMDVEPIQFSLFVSNEKSAIGWLYQQLDENSGAGRQTYAELQPKFMQELKAVDKTEKMPELMEILEENFLKDDEGKWYIPDLTKSGDLAKLREKNLLKEFQSYLESKGKLKVFRSEAIRAGFSKLWKDKDYAAIVAVAERLPEQTIQEDPNLLMYYDISLSRV
;
A
#
# COMPACT_ATOMS: atom_id res chain seq x y z
N MET A 1 8.63 -30.20 -6.17
CA MET A 1 10.11 -30.17 -6.02
C MET A 1 10.52 -30.81 -4.70
N GLU A 2 11.51 -31.69 -4.65
CA GLU A 2 12.00 -32.32 -3.41
C GLU A 2 12.81 -31.31 -2.57
N HIS A 3 12.71 -31.42 -1.25
CA HIS A 3 13.50 -30.62 -0.32
C HIS A 3 14.99 -30.86 -0.52
N ARG A 4 15.79 -29.79 -0.52
CA ARG A 4 17.25 -29.82 -0.60
C ARG A 4 17.90 -28.69 0.19
N GLU A 5 19.16 -28.86 0.57
CA GLU A 5 19.90 -27.78 1.23
C GLU A 5 20.35 -26.73 0.20
N LEU A 6 20.19 -25.45 0.56
CA LEU A 6 20.74 -24.34 -0.21
C LEU A 6 22.27 -24.36 -0.06
N THR A 7 22.99 -24.25 -1.16
CA THR A 7 24.46 -24.22 -1.15
C THR A 7 25.00 -22.82 -1.44
N LYS A 8 26.26 -22.56 -1.06
CA LYS A 8 26.95 -21.32 -1.40
C LYS A 8 26.98 -21.08 -2.92
N ALA A 9 27.19 -22.14 -3.70
CA ALA A 9 27.17 -22.03 -5.16
C ALA A 9 25.81 -21.60 -5.71
N ASP A 10 24.71 -21.96 -5.05
CA ASP A 10 23.38 -21.53 -5.44
C ASP A 10 23.16 -20.04 -5.11
N ILE A 11 23.63 -19.58 -3.94
CA ILE A 11 23.61 -18.16 -3.58
C ILE A 11 24.47 -17.34 -4.56
N ASP A 12 25.66 -17.81 -4.89
CA ASP A 12 26.59 -17.08 -5.77
C ASP A 12 26.04 -16.90 -7.20
N LYS A 13 25.19 -17.83 -7.69
CA LYS A 13 24.49 -17.68 -8.99
C LYS A 13 23.57 -16.47 -9.05
N VAL A 14 22.93 -16.12 -7.94
CA VAL A 14 21.90 -15.09 -7.87
C VAL A 14 22.36 -13.81 -7.17
N ARG A 15 23.59 -13.76 -6.67
CA ARG A 15 24.15 -12.63 -5.92
C ARG A 15 24.21 -11.33 -6.73
N GLY A 16 24.25 -11.41 -8.05
CA GLY A 16 24.28 -10.26 -8.95
C GLY A 16 22.91 -9.67 -9.27
N ILE A 17 21.81 -10.31 -8.85
CA ILE A 17 20.44 -9.82 -9.10
C ILE A 17 20.19 -8.58 -8.25
N GLU A 18 19.57 -7.55 -8.82
CA GLU A 18 19.24 -6.34 -8.11
C GLU A 18 18.32 -6.61 -6.91
N GLY A 19 18.56 -5.90 -5.82
CA GLY A 19 17.80 -6.12 -4.58
C GLY A 19 18.27 -7.34 -3.81
N PHE A 20 19.45 -7.93 -4.13
CA PHE A 20 20.04 -8.96 -3.29
C PHE A 20 20.16 -8.46 -1.84
N PRO A 21 19.59 -9.15 -0.84
CA PRO A 21 19.45 -8.62 0.50
C PRO A 21 20.79 -8.48 1.22
N THR A 22 20.81 -7.61 2.23
CA THR A 22 21.98 -7.44 3.10
C THR A 22 21.93 -8.42 4.26
N GLY A 23 22.92 -9.31 4.35
CA GLY A 23 23.07 -10.32 5.39
C GLY A 23 24.30 -11.20 5.12
N SER A 24 24.71 -11.99 6.10
CA SER A 24 25.74 -13.02 5.90
C SER A 24 25.17 -14.23 5.15
N ASP A 25 26.04 -15.04 4.53
CA ASP A 25 25.59 -16.29 3.90
C ASP A 25 24.95 -17.24 4.95
N GLU A 26 25.45 -17.22 6.18
CA GLU A 26 24.91 -17.99 7.30
C GLU A 26 23.49 -17.55 7.68
N ASP A 27 23.23 -16.24 7.69
CA ASP A 27 21.88 -15.70 7.95
C ASP A 27 20.91 -16.07 6.82
N ILE A 28 21.38 -16.00 5.56
CA ILE A 28 20.60 -16.41 4.39
C ILE A 28 20.26 -17.90 4.46
N PHE A 29 21.23 -18.76 4.81
CA PHE A 29 20.96 -20.19 5.03
C PHE A 29 19.96 -20.43 6.14
N SER A 30 20.10 -19.71 7.26
CA SER A 30 19.17 -19.82 8.40
C SER A 30 17.74 -19.36 8.06
N LEU A 31 17.59 -18.46 7.07
CA LEU A 31 16.31 -17.95 6.58
C LEU A 31 15.82 -18.71 5.34
N SER A 32 16.28 -19.93 5.07
CA SER A 32 15.94 -20.67 3.86
C SER A 32 15.30 -22.03 4.16
N ASP A 33 14.38 -22.46 3.30
CA ASP A 33 13.80 -23.81 3.19
C ASP A 33 13.70 -24.17 1.69
N ALA A 34 14.88 -24.47 1.12
CA ALA A 34 15.01 -24.68 -0.32
C ALA A 34 14.36 -26.01 -0.77
N PRO A 35 13.80 -26.04 -1.97
CA PRO A 35 13.81 -25.03 -3.04
C PRO A 35 12.68 -23.99 -2.95
N VAL A 36 11.71 -24.16 -2.05
CA VAL A 36 10.48 -23.35 -2.00
C VAL A 36 10.75 -21.92 -1.57
N PHE A 37 11.65 -21.74 -0.63
CA PHE A 37 11.99 -20.42 -0.07
C PHE A 37 13.48 -20.29 0.20
N THR A 38 14.07 -19.19 -0.24
CA THR A 38 15.45 -18.82 0.06
C THR A 38 15.53 -17.40 0.60
N GLY A 39 16.43 -17.15 1.54
CA GLY A 39 16.68 -15.83 2.13
C GLY A 39 17.34 -14.83 1.16
N CYS A 40 17.38 -15.13 -0.13
CA CYS A 40 17.93 -14.34 -1.24
C CYS A 40 17.10 -14.63 -2.51
N PRO A 41 17.41 -14.02 -3.68
CA PRO A 41 16.76 -14.39 -4.94
C PRO A 41 16.82 -15.91 -5.14
N ASN A 42 15.67 -16.49 -5.50
CA ASN A 42 15.54 -17.94 -5.49
C ASN A 42 16.16 -18.57 -6.75
N PRO A 43 17.24 -19.38 -6.63
CA PRO A 43 17.93 -19.97 -7.77
C PRO A 43 17.18 -21.15 -8.42
N PHE A 44 16.02 -21.56 -7.87
CA PHE A 44 15.27 -22.74 -8.28
C PHE A 44 13.99 -22.40 -9.07
N ILE A 45 13.73 -21.12 -9.38
CA ILE A 45 12.52 -20.70 -10.09
C ILE A 45 12.47 -21.27 -11.51
N GLU A 46 13.57 -21.27 -12.22
CA GLU A 46 13.63 -21.85 -13.58
C GLU A 46 13.26 -23.34 -13.56
N GLU A 47 13.73 -24.08 -12.57
CA GLU A 47 13.38 -25.49 -12.36
C GLU A 47 11.89 -25.65 -12.04
N PHE A 48 11.36 -24.80 -11.16
CA PHE A 48 9.94 -24.80 -10.81
C PHE A 48 9.04 -24.56 -12.05
N ILE A 49 9.40 -23.60 -12.90
CA ILE A 49 8.67 -23.29 -14.12
C ILE A 49 8.77 -24.44 -15.11
N ARG A 50 9.95 -25.05 -15.27
CA ARG A 50 10.14 -26.20 -16.16
C ARG A 50 9.28 -27.41 -15.75
N GLU A 51 9.09 -27.64 -14.43
CA GLU A 51 8.28 -28.74 -13.93
C GLU A 51 6.77 -28.46 -13.94
N ASN A 52 6.34 -27.20 -13.78
CA ASN A 52 4.97 -26.85 -13.54
C ASN A 52 4.35 -25.93 -14.62
N GLY A 53 5.17 -25.20 -15.36
CA GLY A 53 4.71 -24.27 -16.40
C GLY A 53 4.51 -24.96 -17.76
N THR A 54 3.76 -24.28 -18.63
CA THR A 54 3.60 -24.68 -20.02
C THR A 54 4.39 -23.72 -20.91
N MET A 55 5.12 -24.22 -21.91
CA MET A 55 5.75 -23.34 -22.90
C MET A 55 4.68 -22.65 -23.75
N TYR A 56 4.86 -21.34 -23.95
CA TYR A 56 4.00 -20.59 -24.86
C TYR A 56 4.29 -20.93 -26.33
N ASP A 57 3.24 -21.27 -27.07
CA ASP A 57 3.28 -21.43 -28.52
C ASP A 57 2.03 -20.79 -29.13
N GLU A 58 2.21 -19.65 -29.81
CA GLU A 58 1.11 -18.88 -30.39
C GLU A 58 0.26 -19.68 -31.41
N SER A 59 0.87 -20.68 -32.06
CA SER A 59 0.16 -21.49 -33.05
C SER A 59 -0.88 -22.45 -32.46
N THR A 60 -0.75 -22.77 -31.19
CA THR A 60 -1.64 -23.67 -30.41
C THR A 60 -2.39 -22.96 -29.30
N ASP A 61 -2.11 -21.67 -29.07
CA ASP A 61 -2.73 -20.88 -28.01
C ASP A 61 -4.16 -20.49 -28.39
N ASP A 62 -5.12 -21.12 -27.73
CA ASP A 62 -6.56 -20.88 -27.89
C ASP A 62 -7.15 -19.94 -26.81
N TYR A 63 -6.27 -19.32 -25.98
CA TYR A 63 -6.70 -18.47 -24.89
C TYR A 63 -7.44 -17.24 -25.41
N GLN A 64 -8.67 -17.08 -24.90
CA GLN A 64 -9.51 -15.89 -25.08
C GLN A 64 -10.16 -15.58 -23.73
N CYS A 65 -9.98 -14.38 -23.24
CA CYS A 65 -10.58 -13.92 -22.01
C CYS A 65 -10.81 -12.41 -22.11
N GLU A 66 -11.98 -11.96 -21.73
CA GLU A 66 -12.30 -10.55 -21.58
C GLU A 66 -11.79 -10.02 -20.22
N PRO A 67 -11.60 -8.69 -20.03
CA PRO A 67 -11.27 -8.15 -18.74
C PRO A 67 -12.39 -8.42 -17.71
N PHE A 68 -11.99 -8.63 -16.45
CA PHE A 68 -12.94 -8.79 -15.35
C PHE A 68 -13.65 -7.45 -15.07
N ALA A 69 -14.88 -7.32 -15.52
CA ALA A 69 -15.61 -6.06 -15.63
C ALA A 69 -16.58 -5.82 -14.44
N ALA A 70 -16.36 -6.43 -13.28
CA ALA A 70 -17.20 -6.22 -12.10
C ALA A 70 -16.41 -5.56 -10.95
N ASP A 71 -17.06 -4.67 -10.19
CA ASP A 71 -16.50 -4.16 -8.95
C ASP A 71 -16.46 -5.26 -7.89
N VAL A 72 -15.38 -5.29 -7.12
CA VAL A 72 -15.18 -6.30 -6.08
C VAL A 72 -15.30 -5.67 -4.70
N SER A 73 -16.07 -6.31 -3.82
CA SER A 73 -16.20 -5.90 -2.43
C SER A 73 -15.93 -7.07 -1.49
N GLU A 74 -14.86 -6.98 -0.67
CA GLU A 74 -14.41 -8.08 0.18
C GLU A 74 -14.00 -7.60 1.59
N GLY A 75 -14.29 -8.43 2.62
CA GLY A 75 -13.99 -8.13 4.02
C GLY A 75 -12.59 -8.54 4.45
N LYS A 76 -12.09 -7.91 5.53
CA LYS A 76 -10.75 -8.14 6.13
C LYS A 76 -10.78 -9.06 7.36
N ASN A 77 -11.89 -9.76 7.64
CA ASN A 77 -12.08 -10.52 8.88
C ASN A 77 -11.66 -12.00 8.79
N ASP A 78 -11.10 -12.42 7.67
CA ASP A 78 -10.67 -13.81 7.48
C ASP A 78 -9.47 -14.15 8.38
N PRO A 79 -9.41 -15.35 9.00
CA PRO A 79 -8.29 -15.77 9.84
C PRO A 79 -6.93 -15.71 9.14
N ILE A 80 -6.84 -16.09 7.85
CA ILE A 80 -5.58 -16.02 7.07
C ILE A 80 -5.14 -14.57 6.91
N TYR A 81 -6.09 -13.65 6.64
CA TYR A 81 -5.79 -12.24 6.54
C TYR A 81 -5.30 -11.64 7.87
N MET A 82 -5.86 -12.08 9.01
CA MET A 82 -5.65 -11.44 10.32
C MET A 82 -4.46 -11.98 11.12
N ALA A 83 -3.95 -13.18 10.81
CA ALA A 83 -2.97 -13.86 11.66
C ALA A 83 -1.66 -13.10 11.84
N HIS A 84 -1.06 -12.60 10.78
CA HIS A 84 0.13 -11.73 10.84
C HIS A 84 -0.21 -10.32 10.38
N THR A 85 0.28 -9.30 11.08
CA THR A 85 0.17 -7.89 10.65
C THR A 85 1.23 -7.59 9.58
N TYR A 86 0.85 -6.80 8.56
CA TYR A 86 1.75 -6.25 7.56
C TYR A 86 1.24 -4.86 7.13
N HIS A 87 2.03 -4.13 6.36
CA HIS A 87 1.73 -2.73 6.03
C HIS A 87 0.49 -2.58 5.18
N THR A 88 0.41 -3.34 4.08
CA THR A 88 -0.74 -3.42 3.16
C THR A 88 -1.01 -4.87 2.80
N LYS A 89 -2.26 -5.22 2.54
CA LYS A 89 -2.66 -6.55 2.08
C LYS A 89 -3.97 -6.47 1.30
N VAL A 90 -4.07 -7.27 0.25
CA VAL A 90 -5.32 -7.54 -0.45
C VAL A 90 -5.95 -8.81 0.10
N PRO A 91 -7.26 -8.87 0.39
CA PRO A 91 -7.91 -10.10 0.80
C PRO A 91 -7.80 -11.17 -0.29
N TYR A 92 -7.32 -12.39 0.05
CA TYR A 92 -7.12 -13.46 -0.92
C TYR A 92 -8.39 -13.84 -1.69
N LYS A 93 -9.57 -13.74 -1.09
CA LYS A 93 -10.85 -13.99 -1.76
C LYS A 93 -11.15 -12.99 -2.89
N ALA A 94 -10.73 -11.73 -2.73
CA ALA A 94 -10.80 -10.76 -3.81
C ALA A 94 -9.90 -11.19 -4.97
N ILE A 95 -8.66 -11.58 -4.67
CA ILE A 95 -7.68 -12.04 -5.68
C ILE A 95 -8.17 -13.33 -6.37
N MET A 96 -8.82 -14.24 -5.65
CA MET A 96 -9.38 -15.49 -6.23
C MET A 96 -10.35 -15.20 -7.37
N ARG A 97 -11.17 -14.14 -7.29
CA ARG A 97 -12.11 -13.77 -8.38
C ARG A 97 -11.39 -13.52 -9.69
N TYR A 98 -10.27 -12.78 -9.63
CA TYR A 98 -9.44 -12.51 -10.80
C TYR A 98 -8.71 -13.76 -11.29
N ILE A 99 -8.12 -14.55 -10.38
CA ILE A 99 -7.43 -15.80 -10.75
C ILE A 99 -8.39 -16.79 -11.41
N LEU A 100 -9.58 -17.00 -10.85
CA LEU A 100 -10.60 -17.90 -11.43
C LEU A 100 -11.08 -17.44 -12.81
N HIS A 101 -11.12 -16.10 -13.03
CA HIS A 101 -11.53 -15.53 -14.30
C HIS A 101 -10.46 -15.66 -15.39
N TYR A 102 -9.20 -15.32 -15.05
CA TYR A 102 -8.13 -15.21 -16.06
C TYR A 102 -7.34 -16.49 -16.27
N THR A 103 -7.48 -17.52 -15.44
CA THR A 103 -6.64 -18.71 -15.46
C THR A 103 -7.43 -20.02 -15.41
N LYS A 104 -6.75 -21.09 -15.81
CA LYS A 104 -7.22 -22.49 -15.65
C LYS A 104 -6.42 -23.20 -14.57
N PRO A 105 -6.94 -24.34 -14.03
CA PRO A 105 -6.18 -25.19 -13.09
C PRO A 105 -4.80 -25.55 -13.65
N GLY A 106 -3.76 -25.39 -12.83
CA GLY A 106 -2.37 -25.68 -13.20
C GLY A 106 -1.59 -24.51 -13.77
N ASP A 107 -2.25 -23.41 -14.17
CA ASP A 107 -1.58 -22.20 -14.69
C ASP A 107 -0.66 -21.57 -13.65
N VAL A 108 0.35 -20.85 -14.12
CA VAL A 108 1.34 -20.14 -13.29
C VAL A 108 0.90 -18.68 -13.07
N VAL A 109 0.66 -18.36 -11.81
CA VAL A 109 0.33 -16.99 -11.37
C VAL A 109 1.58 -16.35 -10.77
N PHE A 110 1.90 -15.12 -11.16
CA PHE A 110 3.02 -14.35 -10.65
C PHE A 110 2.53 -13.12 -9.87
N ASP A 111 3.24 -12.80 -8.78
CA ASP A 111 3.07 -11.54 -8.04
C ASP A 111 4.44 -10.96 -7.69
N GLY A 112 4.74 -9.77 -8.21
CA GLY A 112 6.04 -9.11 -8.05
C GLY A 112 6.15 -8.23 -6.81
N PHE A 113 5.04 -7.99 -6.10
CA PHE A 113 4.97 -7.25 -4.84
C PHE A 113 4.13 -8.03 -3.83
N SER A 114 4.49 -9.31 -3.65
CA SER A 114 3.62 -10.30 -3.02
C SER A 114 3.32 -10.05 -1.53
N GLY A 115 4.08 -9.19 -0.87
CA GLY A 115 3.88 -8.87 0.54
C GLY A 115 3.78 -10.13 1.39
N THR A 116 2.63 -10.35 2.01
CA THR A 116 2.38 -11.56 2.82
C THR A 116 1.96 -12.79 2.01
N GLY A 117 2.03 -12.75 0.68
CA GLY A 117 1.74 -13.89 -0.19
C GLY A 117 0.25 -14.23 -0.34
N GLN A 118 -0.64 -13.24 -0.23
CA GLN A 118 -2.08 -13.47 -0.38
C GLN A 118 -2.45 -13.96 -1.78
N THR A 119 -1.71 -13.59 -2.81
CA THR A 119 -1.87 -14.07 -4.19
C THR A 119 -1.58 -15.57 -4.28
N GLY A 120 -0.56 -16.07 -3.60
CA GLY A 120 -0.28 -17.50 -3.53
C GLY A 120 -1.34 -18.28 -2.75
N VAL A 121 -1.83 -17.73 -1.64
CA VAL A 121 -2.98 -18.28 -0.92
C VAL A 121 -4.19 -18.37 -1.85
N ALA A 122 -4.50 -17.31 -2.60
CA ALA A 122 -5.61 -17.27 -3.55
C ALA A 122 -5.47 -18.33 -4.64
N ALA A 123 -4.27 -18.43 -5.25
CA ALA A 123 -3.95 -19.39 -6.30
C ALA A 123 -4.18 -20.85 -5.84
N GLN A 124 -3.75 -21.19 -4.63
CA GLN A 124 -3.90 -22.54 -4.06
C GLN A 124 -5.32 -22.78 -3.53
N MET A 125 -5.99 -21.76 -2.95
CA MET A 125 -7.39 -21.85 -2.50
C MET A 125 -8.39 -22.01 -3.65
N CYS A 126 -8.03 -21.68 -4.89
CA CYS A 126 -8.83 -22.04 -6.07
C CYS A 126 -9.03 -23.56 -6.20
N GLY A 127 -8.21 -24.39 -5.54
CA GLY A 127 -8.40 -25.83 -5.42
C GLY A 127 -9.30 -26.29 -4.26
N SER A 128 -9.90 -25.35 -3.53
CA SER A 128 -10.73 -25.67 -2.37
C SER A 128 -12.00 -26.44 -2.74
N SER A 129 -12.34 -27.44 -1.93
CA SER A 129 -13.62 -28.16 -2.02
C SER A 129 -14.72 -27.55 -1.16
N ASP A 130 -14.49 -26.41 -0.53
CA ASP A 130 -15.48 -25.72 0.31
C ASP A 130 -16.64 -25.19 -0.56
N LEU A 131 -17.81 -25.79 -0.41
CA LEU A 131 -19.00 -25.42 -1.19
C LEU A 131 -19.50 -24.00 -0.88
N LEU A 132 -19.29 -23.48 0.34
CA LEU A 132 -19.68 -22.13 0.69
C LEU A 132 -18.80 -21.11 -0.03
N LEU A 133 -17.50 -21.35 -0.06
CA LEU A 133 -16.54 -20.51 -0.79
C LEU A 133 -16.83 -20.52 -2.29
N ARG A 134 -17.11 -21.70 -2.87
CA ARG A 134 -17.47 -21.84 -4.29
C ARG A 134 -18.75 -21.08 -4.62
N HIS A 135 -19.77 -21.20 -3.78
CA HIS A 135 -21.02 -20.48 -3.96
C HIS A 135 -20.84 -18.96 -3.82
N GLU A 136 -19.99 -18.50 -2.91
CA GLU A 136 -19.69 -17.06 -2.71
C GLU A 136 -18.99 -16.42 -3.93
N LEU A 137 -18.12 -17.17 -4.61
CA LEU A 137 -17.32 -16.67 -5.71
C LEU A 137 -17.96 -16.83 -7.10
N HIS A 138 -19.05 -17.60 -7.22
CA HIS A 138 -19.84 -17.74 -8.45
C HIS A 138 -19.04 -18.01 -9.73
N SER A 139 -18.03 -18.87 -9.70
CA SER A 139 -17.23 -19.24 -10.88
C SER A 139 -17.69 -20.60 -11.43
N ASP A 140 -17.49 -20.83 -12.72
CA ASP A 140 -17.77 -22.08 -13.39
C ASP A 140 -17.02 -23.25 -12.75
N GLU A 141 -17.66 -24.43 -12.67
CA GLU A 141 -17.08 -25.63 -12.03
C GLU A 141 -15.74 -26.04 -12.66
N ASP A 142 -15.56 -25.87 -13.97
CA ASP A 142 -14.33 -26.23 -14.70
C ASP A 142 -13.14 -25.33 -14.38
N ASN A 143 -13.38 -24.14 -13.83
CA ASN A 143 -12.31 -23.19 -13.45
C ASN A 143 -11.73 -23.47 -12.05
N TRP A 144 -12.35 -24.36 -11.25
CA TRP A 144 -11.87 -24.73 -9.93
C TRP A 144 -10.73 -25.75 -10.00
N GLY A 145 -9.62 -25.46 -9.33
CA GLY A 145 -8.41 -26.26 -9.23
C GLY A 145 -7.25 -25.40 -8.73
N THR A 146 -6.20 -25.99 -8.22
CA THR A 146 -5.02 -25.24 -7.77
C THR A 146 -4.29 -24.60 -8.96
N ARG A 147 -3.69 -23.42 -8.71
CA ARG A 147 -2.73 -22.77 -9.60
C ARG A 147 -1.36 -22.80 -8.93
N LYS A 148 -0.32 -22.73 -9.75
CA LYS A 148 1.06 -22.57 -9.31
C LYS A 148 1.33 -21.09 -9.06
N ALA A 149 2.06 -20.75 -7.99
CA ALA A 149 2.35 -19.36 -7.66
C ALA A 149 3.84 -19.08 -7.55
N ILE A 150 4.29 -18.02 -8.20
CA ILE A 150 5.62 -17.42 -8.02
C ILE A 150 5.43 -16.08 -7.31
N LEU A 151 5.91 -15.98 -6.08
CA LEU A 151 5.69 -14.86 -5.20
C LEU A 151 7.02 -14.13 -4.98
N SER A 152 7.17 -12.95 -5.56
CA SER A 152 8.38 -12.14 -5.45
C SER A 152 8.13 -10.91 -4.58
N ASP A 153 9.08 -10.60 -3.71
CA ASP A 153 9.08 -9.37 -2.92
C ASP A 153 10.52 -8.95 -2.62
N LEU A 154 10.76 -7.65 -2.50
CA LEU A 154 12.08 -7.11 -2.15
C LEU A 154 12.43 -7.37 -0.67
N SER A 155 11.41 -7.47 0.20
CA SER A 155 11.58 -7.58 1.64
C SER A 155 11.73 -9.02 2.11
N PRO A 156 12.84 -9.38 2.79
CA PRO A 156 13.03 -10.71 3.40
C PRO A 156 11.92 -11.08 4.39
N VAL A 157 11.39 -10.12 5.17
CA VAL A 157 10.29 -10.42 6.09
C VAL A 157 8.99 -10.69 5.35
N ALA A 158 8.71 -10.00 4.24
CA ALA A 158 7.56 -10.29 3.40
C ALA A 158 7.64 -11.71 2.83
N GLY A 159 8.77 -12.06 2.22
CA GLY A 159 9.03 -13.41 1.70
C GLY A 159 8.89 -14.49 2.78
N TYR A 160 9.39 -14.24 3.99
CA TYR A 160 9.25 -15.19 5.11
C TYR A 160 7.79 -15.39 5.56
N ILE A 161 7.00 -14.32 5.62
CA ILE A 161 5.57 -14.42 5.92
C ILE A 161 4.85 -15.15 4.79
N SER A 162 5.15 -14.78 3.54
CA SER A 162 4.62 -15.41 2.34
C SER A 162 4.89 -16.92 2.33
N TYR A 163 6.14 -17.34 2.59
CA TYR A 163 6.50 -18.75 2.74
C TYR A 163 5.65 -19.45 3.81
N SER A 164 5.48 -18.81 4.97
CA SER A 164 4.73 -19.40 6.09
C SER A 164 3.27 -19.68 5.75
N TYR A 165 2.66 -18.88 4.86
CA TYR A 165 1.28 -19.05 4.44
C TYR A 165 1.11 -20.02 3.26
N ASN A 166 2.12 -20.11 2.39
CA ASN A 166 2.00 -20.80 1.10
C ASN A 166 2.65 -22.19 1.07
N LYS A 167 3.24 -22.63 2.18
CA LYS A 167 3.76 -24.00 2.32
C LYS A 167 3.10 -24.70 3.49
N GLY A 168 2.35 -25.76 3.20
CA GLY A 168 1.66 -26.59 4.20
C GLY A 168 2.61 -27.24 5.20
N LEU A 169 2.09 -27.56 6.39
CA LEU A 169 2.84 -28.22 7.46
C LEU A 169 1.95 -29.15 8.29
N PRO A 170 2.52 -30.13 9.01
CA PRO A 170 1.81 -30.98 9.94
C PRO A 170 1.42 -30.18 11.20
N VAL A 171 0.17 -29.73 11.24
CA VAL A 171 -0.33 -28.75 12.22
C VAL A 171 -0.18 -29.26 13.67
N GLN A 172 -0.42 -30.55 13.92
CA GLN A 172 -0.35 -31.11 15.28
C GLN A 172 1.08 -31.09 15.84
N GLU A 173 2.06 -31.43 15.02
CA GLU A 173 3.48 -31.41 15.38
C GLU A 173 3.94 -29.97 15.65
N PHE A 174 3.54 -29.04 14.77
CA PHE A 174 3.82 -27.62 14.93
C PHE A 174 3.29 -27.06 16.25
N VAL A 175 2.03 -27.35 16.58
CA VAL A 175 1.40 -26.89 17.84
C VAL A 175 2.12 -27.49 19.04
N ALA A 176 2.40 -28.79 19.03
CA ALA A 176 3.08 -29.47 20.13
C ALA A 176 4.51 -28.91 20.37
N GLU A 177 5.26 -28.64 19.30
CA GLU A 177 6.59 -28.02 19.42
C GLU A 177 6.51 -26.60 19.94
N ALA A 178 5.63 -25.77 19.40
CA ALA A 178 5.45 -24.39 19.83
C ALA A 178 5.07 -24.30 21.33
N GLU A 179 4.10 -25.11 21.77
CA GLU A 179 3.70 -25.16 23.19
C GLU A 179 4.86 -25.59 24.10
N ARG A 180 5.63 -26.61 23.70
CA ARG A 180 6.82 -27.04 24.44
C ARG A 180 7.81 -25.90 24.63
N ILE A 181 8.10 -25.14 23.55
CA ILE A 181 9.03 -24.00 23.58
C ILE A 181 8.48 -22.91 24.50
N PHE A 182 7.19 -22.59 24.40
CA PHE A 182 6.56 -21.56 25.23
C PHE A 182 6.53 -21.96 26.71
N ASP A 183 6.34 -23.24 27.05
CA ASP A 183 6.44 -23.76 28.41
C ASP A 183 7.85 -23.65 28.97
N GLU A 184 8.87 -23.95 28.17
CA GLU A 184 10.27 -23.81 28.55
C GLU A 184 10.62 -22.34 28.86
N VAL A 185 10.19 -21.39 27.99
CA VAL A 185 10.41 -19.96 28.20
C VAL A 185 9.61 -19.44 29.39
N ASP A 186 8.38 -19.92 29.61
CA ASP A 186 7.58 -19.54 30.78
C ASP A 186 8.21 -20.02 32.09
N LYS A 187 8.79 -21.20 32.14
CA LYS A 187 9.56 -21.68 33.30
C LYS A 187 10.79 -20.82 33.60
N GLU A 188 11.46 -20.34 32.56
CA GLU A 188 12.66 -19.49 32.66
C GLU A 188 12.33 -18.03 33.01
N CYS A 189 11.36 -17.43 32.33
CA CYS A 189 11.09 -16.00 32.33
C CYS A 189 9.77 -15.62 33.02
N GLY A 190 8.90 -16.57 33.36
CA GLY A 190 7.56 -16.30 33.85
C GLY A 190 7.53 -15.47 35.14
N TRP A 191 8.56 -15.60 36.00
CA TRP A 191 8.73 -14.79 37.22
C TRP A 191 8.83 -13.28 36.93
N MET A 192 9.28 -12.88 35.74
CA MET A 192 9.35 -11.48 35.31
C MET A 192 7.97 -10.83 35.15
N TYR A 193 6.92 -11.62 35.05
CA TYR A 193 5.52 -11.18 34.92
C TYR A 193 4.71 -11.42 36.21
N GLU A 194 5.34 -11.58 37.37
CA GLU A 194 4.66 -11.70 38.62
C GLU A 194 4.49 -10.36 39.33
N THR A 195 3.34 -10.17 40.02
CA THR A 195 3.07 -9.02 40.86
C THR A 195 2.29 -9.45 42.09
N ASN A 196 2.38 -8.71 43.20
CA ASN A 196 1.61 -9.01 44.39
C ASN A 196 0.15 -8.60 44.21
N HIS A 197 -0.77 -9.52 44.54
CA HIS A 197 -2.18 -9.19 44.60
C HIS A 197 -2.47 -8.41 45.88
N THR A 198 -3.10 -7.23 45.73
CA THR A 198 -3.59 -6.43 46.85
C THR A 198 -5.09 -6.56 46.96
N GLU A 199 -5.60 -7.23 47.99
CA GLU A 199 -7.02 -7.19 48.31
C GLU A 199 -7.40 -5.78 48.72
N GLN A 200 -8.28 -5.12 47.99
CA GLN A 200 -8.94 -3.91 48.49
C GLN A 200 -10.01 -4.31 49.49
N GLU A 201 -9.84 -3.80 50.73
CA GLU A 201 -10.78 -3.77 51.83
C GLU A 201 -10.96 -5.05 52.65
N GLY A 202 -10.30 -5.06 53.80
CA GLY A 202 -10.62 -5.85 55.00
C GLY A 202 -9.78 -5.36 56.21
N LEU A 203 -10.39 -5.15 57.34
CA LEU A 203 -9.81 -4.56 58.59
C LEU A 203 -8.64 -5.37 59.22
N PHE A 204 -8.14 -6.42 58.52
CA PHE A 204 -7.10 -7.35 58.98
C PHE A 204 -5.93 -7.51 58.00
N ALA A 205 -5.55 -6.48 57.25
CA ALA A 205 -4.42 -6.51 56.30
C ALA A 205 -3.03 -6.30 56.98
N TYR A 206 -2.73 -6.96 58.05
CA TYR A 206 -1.41 -7.00 58.69
C TYR A 206 -0.95 -8.44 58.99
N SER A 207 -0.71 -9.24 57.90
CA SER A 207 0.22 -10.36 58.02
C SER A 207 1.17 -10.36 56.86
N LYS A 208 2.45 -10.12 57.17
CA LYS A 208 3.58 -9.99 56.23
C LYS A 208 3.98 -11.29 55.51
N GLU A 209 3.26 -12.40 55.67
CA GLU A 209 3.80 -13.74 55.34
C GLU A 209 3.17 -14.48 54.16
N ASN A 210 2.07 -14.00 53.54
CA ASN A 210 1.51 -14.65 52.33
C ASN A 210 1.06 -13.62 51.30
N LYS A 211 2.03 -13.00 50.58
CA LYS A 211 1.72 -12.22 49.41
C LYS A 211 1.37 -13.18 48.27
N THR A 212 0.08 -13.31 47.98
CA THR A 212 -0.39 -14.10 46.82
C THR A 212 0.00 -13.40 45.51
N LYS A 213 0.53 -14.17 44.58
CA LYS A 213 1.04 -13.66 43.29
C LYS A 213 -0.05 -13.66 42.19
N GLY A 214 -0.16 -12.54 41.50
CA GLY A 214 -0.90 -12.41 40.23
C GLY A 214 0.03 -12.39 39.03
N ARG A 215 -0.50 -12.63 37.87
CA ARG A 215 0.22 -12.58 36.58
C ARG A 215 -0.03 -11.25 35.87
N ILE A 216 1.01 -10.47 35.61
CA ILE A 216 0.94 -9.21 34.88
C ILE A 216 0.42 -9.50 33.46
N ASN A 217 -0.60 -8.76 33.05
CA ASN A 217 -1.11 -8.77 31.70
C ASN A 217 -0.40 -7.72 30.84
N TYR A 218 -0.25 -6.51 31.39
CA TYR A 218 0.62 -5.46 30.84
C TYR A 218 1.00 -4.44 31.93
N THR A 219 2.15 -3.79 31.72
CA THR A 219 2.61 -2.64 32.47
C THR A 219 2.53 -1.40 31.58
N VAL A 220 1.97 -0.30 32.09
CA VAL A 220 1.98 1.00 31.40
C VAL A 220 3.21 1.77 31.82
N TRP A 221 3.98 2.22 30.85
CA TRP A 221 5.13 3.09 31.01
C TRP A 221 4.79 4.51 30.60
N SER A 222 5.22 5.49 31.35
CA SER A 222 5.02 6.92 31.12
C SER A 222 6.34 7.62 30.88
N ASP A 223 6.39 8.49 29.87
CA ASP A 223 7.48 9.44 29.70
C ASP A 223 7.57 10.37 30.92
N VAL A 224 8.79 10.81 31.20
CA VAL A 224 9.09 11.86 32.17
C VAL A 224 9.58 13.08 31.41
N PHE A 225 8.94 14.22 31.61
CA PHE A 225 9.29 15.49 31.00
C PHE A 225 10.01 16.41 31.99
N ILE A 226 10.76 17.37 31.46
CA ILE A 226 11.37 18.46 32.22
C ILE A 226 10.54 19.72 32.05
N CYS A 227 10.15 20.33 33.17
CA CYS A 227 9.48 21.63 33.15
C CYS A 227 10.41 22.71 32.59
N PRO A 228 10.10 23.40 31.50
CA PRO A 228 10.96 24.42 30.91
C PRO A 228 11.11 25.67 31.82
N HIS A 229 10.24 25.86 32.83
CA HIS A 229 10.24 27.01 33.71
C HIS A 229 11.04 26.78 35.00
N CYS A 230 10.93 25.58 35.62
CA CYS A 230 11.54 25.32 36.92
C CYS A 230 12.47 24.11 36.99
N GLY A 231 12.65 23.37 35.88
CA GLY A 231 13.52 22.20 35.79
C GLY A 231 13.00 20.94 36.49
N GLU A 232 11.77 20.95 37.02
CA GLU A 232 11.17 19.79 37.69
C GLU A 232 10.86 18.64 36.72
N GLU A 233 11.13 17.41 37.16
CA GLU A 233 10.71 16.21 36.43
C GLU A 233 9.20 15.98 36.58
N ILE A 234 8.49 15.85 35.48
CA ILE A 234 7.03 15.66 35.40
C ILE A 234 6.72 14.29 34.79
N THR A 235 6.22 13.36 35.58
CA THR A 235 5.67 12.12 35.08
C THR A 235 4.38 12.43 34.32
N TYR A 236 4.36 12.17 32.99
CA TYR A 236 3.23 12.53 32.10
C TYR A 236 1.91 11.92 32.58
N TRP A 237 1.91 10.66 33.03
CA TRP A 237 0.74 10.01 33.63
C TRP A 237 0.11 10.81 34.75
N ASN A 238 0.90 11.22 35.71
CA ASN A 238 0.39 11.92 36.91
C ASN A 238 -0.14 13.33 36.60
N ALA A 239 0.42 13.97 35.55
CA ALA A 239 0.08 15.35 35.21
C ALA A 239 -1.08 15.45 34.21
N ALA A 240 -1.20 14.51 33.26
CA ALA A 240 -2.09 14.62 32.10
C ALA A 240 -3.21 13.57 32.08
N VAL A 241 -3.14 12.48 32.86
CA VAL A 241 -4.10 11.38 32.78
C VAL A 241 -5.15 11.44 33.87
N ASP A 242 -6.43 11.55 33.45
CA ASP A 242 -7.58 11.31 34.31
C ASP A 242 -8.04 9.85 34.18
N ALA A 243 -7.53 8.98 35.05
CA ALA A 243 -7.83 7.55 35.02
C ALA A 243 -9.32 7.25 35.29
N LYS A 244 -10.04 8.09 36.03
CA LYS A 244 -11.47 7.89 36.36
C LYS A 244 -12.34 8.13 35.13
N ASN A 245 -12.06 9.20 34.39
CA ASN A 245 -12.81 9.58 33.19
C ASN A 245 -12.20 9.01 31.90
N LYS A 246 -11.13 8.23 32.00
CA LYS A 246 -10.39 7.62 30.86
C LYS A 246 -10.01 8.65 29.80
N LYS A 247 -9.50 9.80 30.23
CA LYS A 247 -9.14 10.92 29.39
C LYS A 247 -7.68 11.32 29.59
N VAL A 248 -6.99 11.63 28.50
CA VAL A 248 -5.67 12.26 28.51
C VAL A 248 -5.84 13.71 28.09
N SER A 249 -5.33 14.65 28.88
CA SER A 249 -5.39 16.08 28.59
C SER A 249 -4.23 16.49 27.69
N ASP A 250 -4.49 17.37 26.75
CA ASP A 250 -3.45 17.94 25.88
C ASP A 250 -2.55 18.91 26.65
N ASP A 251 -3.11 19.59 27.66
CA ASP A 251 -2.43 20.50 28.57
C ASP A 251 -2.48 20.00 30.03
N PHE A 252 -1.44 20.29 30.77
CA PHE A 252 -1.29 19.88 32.18
C PHE A 252 -0.51 20.92 32.99
N LEU A 253 -0.57 20.82 34.31
CA LEU A 253 0.11 21.73 35.20
C LEU A 253 1.43 21.10 35.72
N CYS A 254 2.52 21.90 35.79
CA CYS A 254 3.72 21.49 36.47
C CYS A 254 3.42 21.34 37.98
N PRO A 255 3.74 20.19 38.60
CA PRO A 255 3.40 19.93 40.02
C PRO A 255 4.14 20.86 40.96
N ARG A 256 5.27 21.46 40.57
CA ARG A 256 6.08 22.33 41.42
C ARG A 256 5.75 23.81 41.24
N CYS A 257 5.69 24.33 40.04
CA CYS A 257 5.53 25.77 39.79
C CYS A 257 4.16 26.17 39.29
N GLY A 258 3.23 25.22 39.05
CA GLY A 258 1.86 25.47 38.57
C GLY A 258 1.76 25.99 37.14
N MET A 259 2.87 26.09 36.38
CA MET A 259 2.85 26.51 34.99
C MET A 259 1.99 25.55 34.17
N LYS A 260 1.09 26.11 33.34
CA LYS A 260 0.30 25.35 32.37
C LYS A 260 1.18 25.04 31.15
N LEU A 261 1.32 23.76 30.83
CA LEU A 261 2.24 23.23 29.83
C LEU A 261 1.50 22.32 28.85
N THR A 262 2.03 22.24 27.67
CA THR A 262 1.69 21.18 26.69
C THR A 262 2.91 20.28 26.50
N LYS A 263 2.69 19.07 26.06
CA LYS A 263 3.74 18.10 25.75
C LYS A 263 4.82 18.64 24.79
N ARG A 264 4.42 19.51 23.82
CA ARG A 264 5.33 20.10 22.83
C ARG A 264 6.29 21.13 23.41
N GLN A 265 5.95 21.72 24.56
CA GLN A 265 6.77 22.72 25.25
C GLN A 265 7.81 22.10 26.18
N CYS A 266 7.70 20.81 26.47
CA CYS A 266 8.58 20.11 27.39
C CYS A 266 9.61 19.27 26.65
N GLU A 267 10.81 19.18 27.20
CA GLU A 267 11.84 18.23 26.80
C GLU A 267 11.67 16.92 27.57
N ASN A 268 12.06 15.79 26.99
CA ASN A 268 12.10 14.53 27.71
C ASN A 268 13.25 14.55 28.73
N ALA A 269 13.00 14.09 29.95
CA ALA A 269 14.08 13.76 30.87
C ALA A 269 14.92 12.63 30.28
N MET A 270 16.24 12.78 30.30
CA MET A 270 17.18 11.80 29.75
C MET A 270 17.90 11.07 30.86
N GLN A 271 18.05 9.76 30.72
CA GLN A 271 18.90 8.95 31.61
C GLN A 271 20.06 8.36 30.82
N ALA A 272 21.26 8.36 31.44
CA ALA A 272 22.44 7.71 30.88
C ALA A 272 22.58 6.31 31.46
N TYR A 273 22.92 5.34 30.67
CA TYR A 273 23.28 4.00 31.07
C TYR A 273 24.39 3.45 30.15
N PHE A 274 25.16 2.50 30.68
CA PHE A 274 26.16 1.80 29.86
C PHE A 274 25.47 0.66 29.11
N ASP A 275 25.48 0.75 27.79
CA ASP A 275 24.95 -0.29 26.90
C ASP A 275 26.04 -1.33 26.64
N GLU A 276 25.94 -2.48 27.33
CA GLU A 276 26.93 -3.56 27.18
C GLU A 276 27.03 -4.09 25.74
N SER A 277 25.93 -4.01 24.97
CA SER A 277 25.87 -4.52 23.60
C SER A 277 26.60 -3.61 22.61
N LEU A 278 26.58 -2.30 22.85
CA LEU A 278 27.29 -1.30 22.06
C LEU A 278 28.68 -1.00 22.62
N GLY A 279 28.94 -1.34 23.89
CA GLY A 279 30.20 -1.03 24.59
C GLY A 279 30.38 0.45 24.91
N GLU A 280 29.29 1.23 24.93
CA GLU A 280 29.32 2.69 25.16
C GLU A 280 28.22 3.18 26.11
N THR A 281 28.41 4.39 26.64
CA THR A 281 27.36 5.05 27.46
C THR A 281 26.42 5.80 26.53
N VAL A 282 25.14 5.41 26.55
CA VAL A 282 24.07 6.03 25.78
C VAL A 282 23.14 6.84 26.67
N LYS A 283 22.43 7.80 26.06
CA LYS A 283 21.38 8.57 26.73
C LYS A 283 20.05 8.24 26.07
N ILE A 284 19.07 7.81 26.88
CA ILE A 284 17.72 7.47 26.42
C ILE A 284 16.69 8.27 27.22
N SER A 285 15.54 8.55 26.61
CA SER A 285 14.43 9.20 27.34
C SER A 285 13.97 8.34 28.51
N LYS A 286 13.82 9.00 29.66
CA LYS A 286 13.41 8.35 30.93
C LYS A 286 11.94 7.95 30.84
N GLN A 287 11.66 6.69 31.14
CA GLN A 287 10.31 6.17 31.31
C GLN A 287 10.17 5.50 32.68
N VAL A 288 8.98 5.61 33.28
CA VAL A 288 8.66 4.98 34.57
C VAL A 288 7.37 4.17 34.46
N PRO A 289 7.28 3.01 35.17
CA PRO A 289 6.04 2.25 35.23
C PRO A 289 5.01 2.97 36.09
N VAL A 290 3.75 3.08 35.65
CA VAL A 290 2.70 3.87 36.31
C VAL A 290 1.42 3.10 36.58
N LEU A 291 1.17 2.01 35.84
CA LEU A 291 0.00 1.16 36.03
C LEU A 291 0.36 -0.29 35.68
N ILE A 292 -0.08 -1.22 36.53
CA ILE A 292 0.02 -2.66 36.26
C ILE A 292 -1.41 -3.22 36.16
N ASN A 293 -1.71 -3.82 35.02
CA ASN A 293 -2.91 -4.62 34.81
C ASN A 293 -2.53 -6.10 34.93
N TYR A 294 -3.22 -6.86 35.81
CA TYR A 294 -2.85 -8.25 36.09
C TYR A 294 -4.07 -9.16 36.31
N PHE A 295 -3.87 -10.45 36.24
CA PHE A 295 -4.85 -11.47 36.56
C PHE A 295 -4.54 -12.16 37.92
N TYR A 296 -5.59 -12.35 38.72
CA TYR A 296 -5.57 -13.18 39.91
C TYR A 296 -6.94 -13.85 40.10
N GLY A 297 -6.96 -15.14 40.42
CA GLY A 297 -8.21 -15.89 40.64
C GLY A 297 -9.23 -15.82 39.50
N GLY A 298 -8.74 -15.73 38.25
CA GLY A 298 -9.59 -15.64 37.06
C GLY A 298 -10.16 -14.23 36.79
N LYS A 299 -9.84 -13.24 37.62
CA LYS A 299 -10.30 -11.84 37.48
C LYS A 299 -9.16 -10.92 37.11
N ARG A 300 -9.50 -9.81 36.47
CA ARG A 300 -8.57 -8.74 36.10
C ARG A 300 -8.58 -7.62 37.12
N TYR A 301 -7.39 -7.16 37.49
CA TYR A 301 -7.17 -6.08 38.43
C TYR A 301 -6.20 -5.06 37.88
N GLU A 302 -6.21 -3.85 38.45
CA GLU A 302 -5.28 -2.77 38.15
C GLU A 302 -4.76 -2.17 39.45
N LYS A 303 -3.46 -1.82 39.49
CA LYS A 303 -2.83 -1.13 40.60
C LYS A 303 -1.71 -0.20 40.12
N ALA A 304 -1.37 0.81 40.92
CA ALA A 304 -0.08 1.49 40.75
C ALA A 304 1.06 0.53 41.17
N PRO A 305 2.26 0.62 40.54
CA PRO A 305 3.41 -0.18 40.95
C PRO A 305 3.75 0.07 42.43
N ASP A 306 3.94 -0.98 43.20
CA ASP A 306 4.43 -0.93 44.57
C ASP A 306 5.97 -1.10 44.64
N SER A 307 6.53 -1.08 45.86
CA SER A 307 7.99 -1.23 46.07
C SER A 307 8.54 -2.55 45.54
N ASP A 308 7.76 -3.64 45.61
CA ASP A 308 8.19 -4.95 45.13
C ASP A 308 8.17 -5.02 43.58
N ASP A 309 7.20 -4.34 42.95
CA ASP A 309 7.14 -4.21 41.50
C ASP A 309 8.33 -3.39 40.95
N LEU A 310 8.68 -2.28 41.64
CA LEU A 310 9.84 -1.46 41.25
C LEU A 310 11.15 -2.24 41.47
N ALA A 311 11.29 -2.97 42.58
CA ALA A 311 12.45 -3.84 42.83
C ALA A 311 12.55 -4.97 41.77
N LEU A 312 11.41 -5.50 41.27
CA LEU A 312 11.38 -6.45 40.19
C LEU A 312 11.92 -5.83 38.88
N VAL A 313 11.52 -4.60 38.56
CA VAL A 313 12.02 -3.88 37.39
C VAL A 313 13.54 -3.67 37.50
N GLU A 314 14.04 -3.17 38.65
CA GLU A 314 15.48 -2.98 38.90
C GLU A 314 16.25 -4.29 38.75
N LYS A 315 15.72 -5.39 39.30
CA LYS A 315 16.31 -6.72 39.16
C LYS A 315 16.41 -7.12 37.66
N ILE A 316 15.37 -6.92 36.89
CA ILE A 316 15.34 -7.25 35.45
C ILE A 316 16.36 -6.40 34.68
N GLU A 317 16.46 -5.09 34.96
CA GLU A 317 17.43 -4.20 34.33
C GLU A 317 18.88 -4.61 34.61
N SER A 318 19.17 -5.22 35.78
CA SER A 318 20.51 -5.69 36.16
C SER A 318 20.95 -7.02 35.53
N ILE A 319 20.02 -7.77 34.89
CA ILE A 319 20.32 -9.10 34.36
C ILE A 319 20.99 -8.97 32.97
N LYS A 320 22.07 -9.74 32.78
CA LYS A 320 22.65 -9.93 31.47
C LYS A 320 21.81 -10.93 30.68
N ILE A 321 21.45 -10.55 29.46
CA ILE A 321 20.72 -11.43 28.54
C ILE A 321 21.70 -12.45 27.94
N PRO A 322 21.48 -13.78 28.14
CA PRO A 322 22.42 -14.80 27.66
C PRO A 322 22.20 -15.19 26.18
N TYR A 323 21.22 -14.59 25.53
CA TYR A 323 20.81 -14.89 24.16
C TYR A 323 21.20 -13.76 23.23
N TRP A 324 21.36 -14.09 21.95
CA TRP A 324 21.55 -13.10 20.88
C TRP A 324 20.27 -12.28 20.66
N PHE A 325 20.45 -11.01 20.34
CA PHE A 325 19.44 -10.08 19.84
C PHE A 325 20.09 -9.05 18.91
N PRO A 326 19.34 -8.45 17.96
CA PRO A 326 19.91 -7.49 17.02
C PRO A 326 20.23 -6.15 17.71
N THR A 327 21.42 -5.64 17.42
CA THR A 327 21.91 -4.34 17.89
C THR A 327 22.12 -3.35 16.74
N ASP A 328 21.59 -3.67 15.57
CA ASP A 328 21.71 -2.84 14.37
C ASP A 328 21.28 -1.41 14.63
N ARG A 329 22.05 -0.46 14.08
CA ARG A 329 21.59 0.92 14.01
C ARG A 329 20.45 1.02 13.00
N MET A 330 19.38 1.73 13.38
CA MET A 330 18.25 1.97 12.48
C MET A 330 18.72 2.63 11.19
N CYS A 331 18.15 2.21 10.07
CA CYS A 331 18.44 2.76 8.74
C CYS A 331 18.14 4.28 8.66
N GLU A 332 18.69 4.94 7.65
CA GLU A 332 18.35 6.33 7.38
C GLU A 332 16.90 6.45 6.87
N GLY A 333 16.16 7.40 7.40
CA GLY A 333 14.76 7.62 7.05
C GLY A 333 14.03 8.51 8.04
N SER A 334 12.92 9.09 7.63
CA SER A 334 12.14 10.03 8.42
C SER A 334 11.49 9.40 9.65
N GLU A 335 11.08 8.15 9.55
CA GLU A 335 10.48 7.41 10.65
C GLU A 335 11.52 6.93 11.66
N SER A 336 12.70 6.52 11.22
CA SER A 336 13.80 6.12 12.08
C SER A 336 14.40 7.33 12.82
N ARG A 337 14.78 8.38 12.08
CA ARG A 337 15.46 9.55 12.64
C ARG A 337 14.58 10.36 13.60
N ARG A 338 13.24 10.27 13.50
CA ARG A 338 12.33 10.91 14.47
C ARG A 338 12.55 10.45 15.91
N ASN A 339 13.15 9.27 16.10
CA ASN A 339 13.39 8.66 17.40
C ASN A 339 14.76 8.99 17.99
N ASP A 340 15.67 9.60 17.23
CA ASP A 340 17.01 10.00 17.68
C ASP A 340 16.96 10.95 18.88
N LYS A 341 16.00 11.88 18.91
CA LYS A 341 15.77 12.80 20.01
C LYS A 341 15.40 12.11 21.34
N TYR A 342 14.92 10.86 21.27
CA TYR A 342 14.63 10.03 22.44
C TYR A 342 15.81 9.12 22.80
N GLY A 343 16.92 9.17 22.05
CA GLY A 343 18.08 8.30 22.21
C GLY A 343 17.82 6.86 21.74
N ILE A 344 16.75 6.62 20.95
CA ILE A 344 16.42 5.30 20.40
C ILE A 344 16.92 5.25 18.96
N MET A 345 18.13 4.75 18.80
CA MET A 345 18.86 4.72 17.53
C MET A 345 19.16 3.30 17.03
N ASN A 346 19.10 2.30 17.92
CA ASN A 346 19.39 0.92 17.63
C ASN A 346 18.18 0.03 17.91
N VAL A 347 18.07 -1.10 17.22
CA VAL A 347 16.90 -2.00 17.26
C VAL A 347 16.55 -2.47 18.66
N HIS A 348 17.52 -2.93 19.47
CA HIS A 348 17.28 -3.41 20.83
C HIS A 348 16.71 -2.31 21.77
N GLN A 349 16.96 -1.04 21.49
CA GLN A 349 16.48 0.08 22.30
C GLN A 349 14.96 0.32 22.16
N PHE A 350 14.33 -0.24 21.13
CA PHE A 350 12.87 -0.24 20.98
C PHE A 350 12.15 -1.15 21.98
N TYR A 351 12.87 -1.91 22.79
CA TYR A 351 12.30 -2.84 23.77
C TYR A 351 12.64 -2.43 25.20
N THR A 352 11.80 -2.84 26.16
CA THR A 352 12.20 -2.89 27.56
C THR A 352 13.15 -4.07 27.75
N LYS A 353 13.94 -4.06 28.83
CA LYS A 353 14.86 -5.17 29.12
C LYS A 353 14.13 -6.51 29.27
N ARG A 354 12.93 -6.50 29.90
CA ARG A 354 12.06 -7.67 30.04
C ARG A 354 11.65 -8.20 28.68
N SER A 355 11.09 -7.32 27.82
CA SER A 355 10.65 -7.73 26.49
C SER A 355 11.80 -8.25 25.63
N LEU A 356 12.96 -7.60 25.70
CA LEU A 356 14.15 -8.03 24.95
C LEU A 356 14.64 -9.41 25.41
N TYR A 357 14.69 -9.65 26.75
CA TYR A 357 15.09 -10.95 27.30
C TYR A 357 14.16 -12.06 26.82
N VAL A 358 12.84 -11.90 27.03
CA VAL A 358 11.86 -12.96 26.70
C VAL A 358 11.82 -13.21 25.20
N LEU A 359 11.89 -12.15 24.40
CA LEU A 359 11.89 -12.28 22.93
C LEU A 359 13.14 -13.00 22.43
N SER A 360 14.34 -12.66 22.96
CA SER A 360 15.60 -13.34 22.58
C SER A 360 15.63 -14.80 23.04
N ALA A 361 15.05 -15.13 24.19
CA ALA A 361 14.89 -16.52 24.65
C ALA A 361 13.99 -17.33 23.71
N LEU A 362 12.86 -16.73 23.27
CA LEU A 362 11.96 -17.34 22.28
C LEU A 362 12.68 -17.59 20.95
N TYR A 363 13.41 -16.59 20.44
CA TYR A 363 14.18 -16.73 19.19
C TYR A 363 15.25 -17.82 19.28
N ALA A 364 15.99 -17.89 20.39
CA ALA A 364 17.02 -18.89 20.58
C ALA A 364 16.48 -20.33 20.66
N LYS A 365 15.27 -20.50 21.16
CA LYS A 365 14.63 -21.83 21.30
C LYS A 365 13.81 -22.24 20.07
N THR A 366 13.36 -21.29 19.24
CA THR A 366 12.69 -21.57 17.97
C THR A 366 13.73 -21.87 16.89
N LYS A 367 14.12 -23.16 16.75
CA LYS A 367 15.16 -23.59 15.81
C LYS A 367 14.71 -23.63 14.35
N GLY A 368 13.41 -23.79 14.09
CA GLY A 368 12.84 -23.88 12.75
C GLY A 368 12.11 -22.61 12.33
N LEU A 369 12.12 -22.31 11.03
CA LEU A 369 11.36 -21.19 10.45
C LEU A 369 9.87 -21.26 10.80
N ARG A 370 9.29 -22.44 10.85
CA ARG A 370 7.86 -22.67 11.10
C ARG A 370 7.39 -22.20 12.46
N SER A 371 8.12 -22.54 13.54
CA SER A 371 7.75 -22.09 14.89
C SER A 371 8.10 -20.62 15.12
N ARG A 372 9.12 -20.10 14.43
CA ARG A 372 9.57 -18.71 14.53
C ARG A 372 8.52 -17.69 14.04
N ILE A 373 7.63 -18.05 13.09
CA ILE A 373 6.60 -17.14 12.58
C ILE A 373 5.65 -16.65 13.68
N VAL A 374 5.33 -17.47 14.68
CA VAL A 374 4.48 -17.08 15.80
C VAL A 374 5.17 -15.98 16.62
N VAL A 375 6.47 -16.12 16.89
CA VAL A 375 7.27 -15.12 17.62
C VAL A 375 7.39 -13.84 16.79
N GLN A 376 7.65 -13.97 15.49
CA GLN A 376 7.74 -12.85 14.56
C GLN A 376 6.44 -12.05 14.46
N SER A 377 5.30 -12.71 14.57
CA SER A 377 3.98 -12.06 14.46
C SER A 377 3.63 -11.13 15.63
N VAL A 378 4.25 -11.31 16.80
CA VAL A 378 4.10 -10.39 17.94
C VAL A 378 5.13 -9.28 17.92
N ASN A 379 6.26 -9.47 17.25
CA ASN A 379 7.37 -8.53 17.15
C ASN A 379 7.25 -7.66 15.86
N PRO A 380 7.52 -6.34 15.91
CA PRO A 380 7.58 -5.46 17.09
C PRO A 380 6.18 -4.96 17.52
N GLY A 381 5.14 -5.29 16.75
CA GLY A 381 3.81 -4.68 16.80
C GLY A 381 3.06 -4.82 18.12
N LEU A 382 3.40 -5.83 18.95
CA LEU A 382 2.73 -6.07 20.23
C LEU A 382 3.69 -5.98 21.45
N VAL A 383 5.01 -6.00 21.21
CA VAL A 383 5.98 -6.18 22.33
C VAL A 383 7.02 -5.07 22.45
N SER A 384 7.04 -4.10 21.52
CA SER A 384 7.99 -2.97 21.54
C SER A 384 7.42 -1.75 22.25
N LYS A 385 8.27 -0.75 22.51
CA LYS A 385 7.89 0.57 23.03
C LYS A 385 6.97 1.36 22.07
N LEU A 386 6.79 0.92 20.83
CA LEU A 386 5.85 1.50 19.87
C LEU A 386 4.38 1.23 20.25
N VAL A 387 4.12 0.26 21.13
CA VAL A 387 2.76 -0.12 21.55
C VAL A 387 2.16 0.96 22.44
N ARG A 388 1.14 1.66 21.93
CA ARG A 388 0.43 2.71 22.68
C ARG A 388 -0.48 2.12 23.75
N TYR A 389 -0.46 2.69 24.93
CA TYR A 389 -1.52 2.48 25.90
C TYR A 389 -2.78 3.24 25.45
N ASN A 390 -3.88 2.52 25.27
CA ASN A 390 -5.15 3.09 24.87
C ASN A 390 -6.20 2.89 25.97
N MET A 391 -6.61 3.98 26.60
CA MET A 391 -7.64 3.98 27.64
C MET A 391 -9.05 3.69 27.09
N GLY A 392 -9.21 3.70 25.76
CA GLY A 392 -10.49 3.50 25.06
C GLY A 392 -10.83 2.04 24.77
N LYS A 393 -11.86 1.84 23.94
CA LYS A 393 -12.47 0.53 23.64
C LYS A 393 -11.64 -0.39 22.70
N ARG A 394 -10.55 0.11 22.07
CA ARG A 394 -9.83 -0.61 20.99
C ARG A 394 -8.60 -1.43 21.43
N GLY A 395 -8.29 -1.45 22.75
CA GLY A 395 -7.08 -2.11 23.24
C GLY A 395 -5.78 -1.38 22.86
N ASN A 396 -4.65 -1.92 23.33
CA ASN A 396 -3.31 -1.39 23.06
C ASN A 396 -2.82 -1.83 21.66
N GLY A 397 -2.03 -1.00 20.99
CA GLY A 397 -1.46 -1.32 19.70
C GLY A 397 -0.60 -0.18 19.13
N VAL A 398 0.17 -0.49 18.09
CA VAL A 398 1.02 0.48 17.38
C VAL A 398 0.20 1.41 16.48
N LEU A 399 0.76 2.55 16.12
CA LEU A 399 0.23 3.41 15.08
C LEU A 399 0.73 2.86 13.72
N SER A 400 -0.18 2.36 12.91
CA SER A 400 0.15 1.75 11.61
C SER A 400 0.88 2.73 10.69
N GLY A 401 1.88 2.22 9.96
CA GLY A 401 2.67 2.98 8.99
C GLY A 401 3.65 3.98 9.61
N THR A 402 4.01 3.82 10.88
CA THR A 402 4.98 4.71 11.54
C THR A 402 5.83 3.97 12.58
N LEU A 403 7.01 4.53 12.92
CA LEU A 403 7.81 4.14 14.08
C LEU A 403 7.60 5.12 15.25
N TYR A 404 6.36 5.57 15.45
CA TYR A 404 5.99 6.56 16.48
C TYR A 404 6.09 5.98 17.90
N LEU A 405 6.90 6.61 18.75
CA LEU A 405 7.01 6.31 20.17
C LEU A 405 5.95 7.10 20.97
N PRO A 406 5.01 6.42 21.62
CA PRO A 406 3.98 7.08 22.43
C PRO A 406 4.53 7.45 23.81
N SER A 407 4.03 8.56 24.39
CA SER A 407 4.40 8.94 25.77
C SER A 407 3.76 8.06 26.85
N LEU A 408 2.79 7.23 26.48
CA LEU A 408 2.22 6.16 27.29
C LEU A 408 2.30 4.87 26.48
N SER A 409 3.24 4.01 26.82
CA SER A 409 3.41 2.71 26.16
C SER A 409 2.93 1.56 27.04
N ALA A 410 2.54 0.46 26.42
CA ALA A 410 2.07 -0.74 27.11
C ALA A 410 3.01 -1.92 26.84
N GLU A 411 3.65 -2.42 27.88
CA GLU A 411 4.50 -3.61 27.86
C GLU A 411 3.68 -4.83 28.30
N GLY A 412 3.37 -5.74 27.38
CA GLY A 412 2.54 -6.91 27.64
C GLY A 412 3.32 -8.18 28.00
N ASP A 413 2.60 -9.20 28.49
CA ASP A 413 3.13 -10.55 28.66
C ASP A 413 3.31 -11.25 27.31
N ILE A 414 4.57 -11.31 26.84
CA ILE A 414 4.93 -11.88 25.54
C ILE A 414 4.54 -13.36 25.45
N ILE A 415 4.72 -14.12 26.53
CA ILE A 415 4.43 -15.57 26.56
C ILE A 415 2.94 -15.80 26.32
N LYS A 416 2.09 -14.98 26.92
CA LYS A 416 0.65 -15.00 26.69
C LYS A 416 0.29 -14.60 25.26
N MET A 417 0.98 -13.60 24.71
CA MET A 417 0.73 -13.12 23.36
C MET A 417 1.09 -14.17 22.31
N VAL A 418 2.23 -14.85 22.42
CA VAL A 418 2.61 -15.91 21.47
C VAL A 418 1.66 -17.11 21.56
N ARG A 419 1.14 -17.47 22.74
CA ARG A 419 0.09 -18.52 22.88
C ARG A 419 -1.22 -18.09 22.19
N GLY A 420 -1.62 -16.82 22.33
CA GLY A 420 -2.76 -16.28 21.59
C GLY A 420 -2.57 -16.38 20.07
N LYS A 421 -1.39 -15.97 19.60
CA LYS A 421 -1.04 -16.04 18.18
C LYS A 421 -0.91 -17.47 17.66
N LEU A 422 -0.45 -18.42 18.48
CA LEU A 422 -0.42 -19.84 18.10
C LEU A 422 -1.83 -20.33 17.74
N SER A 423 -2.85 -19.92 18.49
CA SER A 423 -4.25 -20.25 18.15
C SER A 423 -4.68 -19.67 16.81
N ASP A 424 -4.27 -18.43 16.47
CA ASP A 424 -4.56 -17.82 15.16
C ASP A 424 -3.86 -18.60 14.04
N PHE A 425 -2.56 -18.89 14.18
CA PHE A 425 -1.79 -19.64 13.18
C PHE A 425 -2.26 -21.10 13.04
N THR A 426 -2.76 -21.73 14.11
CA THR A 426 -3.36 -23.07 14.04
C THR A 426 -4.56 -23.09 13.06
N LYS A 427 -5.39 -22.05 13.06
CA LYS A 427 -6.51 -21.92 12.12
C LYS A 427 -6.00 -21.75 10.68
N VAL A 428 -4.99 -20.90 10.50
CA VAL A 428 -4.36 -20.68 9.18
C VAL A 428 -3.79 -21.98 8.64
N PHE A 429 -2.90 -22.62 9.41
CA PHE A 429 -2.22 -23.84 8.97
C PHE A 429 -3.16 -25.03 8.80
N SER A 430 -4.29 -25.04 9.51
CA SER A 430 -5.33 -26.03 9.23
C SER A 430 -5.96 -25.84 7.85
N ALA A 431 -6.19 -24.58 7.45
CA ALA A 431 -6.74 -24.25 6.14
C ALA A 431 -5.72 -24.47 4.99
N THR A 432 -4.42 -24.19 5.25
CA THR A 432 -3.35 -24.25 4.25
C THR A 432 -2.47 -25.51 4.35
N SER A 433 -2.88 -26.52 5.12
CA SER A 433 -2.06 -27.72 5.44
C SER A 433 -1.60 -28.52 4.23
N LYS A 434 -2.31 -28.42 3.11
CA LYS A 434 -2.02 -29.13 1.86
C LYS A 434 -1.31 -28.26 0.81
N PHE A 435 -0.97 -27.00 1.13
CA PHE A 435 -0.35 -26.10 0.17
C PHE A 435 1.08 -26.53 -0.15
N ASP A 436 1.37 -26.64 -1.45
CA ASP A 436 2.70 -27.02 -1.96
C ASP A 436 2.96 -26.51 -3.40
N ASP A 437 2.10 -25.65 -3.90
CA ASP A 437 2.09 -25.14 -5.27
C ASP A 437 2.69 -23.74 -5.41
N GLY A 438 3.49 -23.28 -4.42
CA GLY A 438 4.11 -21.96 -4.41
C GLY A 438 5.63 -21.99 -4.27
N ILE A 439 6.32 -21.03 -4.92
CA ILE A 439 7.75 -20.73 -4.75
C ILE A 439 7.92 -19.24 -4.44
N ILE A 440 8.83 -18.92 -3.52
CA ILE A 440 9.03 -17.56 -3.02
C ILE A 440 10.41 -17.05 -3.45
N ASN A 441 10.44 -15.80 -3.94
CA ASN A 441 11.60 -15.10 -4.45
C ASN A 441 11.85 -13.81 -3.66
N ILE A 442 13.02 -13.61 -3.09
CA ILE A 442 13.42 -12.33 -2.49
C ILE A 442 14.29 -11.58 -3.50
N ALA A 443 13.68 -10.73 -4.31
CA ALA A 443 14.34 -9.96 -5.35
C ALA A 443 13.62 -8.64 -5.60
N SER A 444 14.32 -7.69 -6.21
CA SER A 444 13.68 -6.51 -6.78
C SER A 444 12.90 -6.89 -8.04
N SER A 445 11.67 -6.40 -8.16
CA SER A 445 10.90 -6.54 -9.39
C SER A 445 11.47 -5.73 -10.58
N THR A 446 12.52 -4.93 -10.34
CA THR A 446 13.28 -4.25 -11.41
C THR A 446 14.25 -5.19 -12.15
N ASP A 447 14.54 -6.36 -11.58
CA ASP A 447 15.43 -7.40 -12.14
C ASP A 447 14.93 -8.79 -11.75
N LEU A 448 14.18 -9.42 -12.63
CA LEU A 448 13.68 -10.79 -12.49
C LEU A 448 14.44 -11.76 -13.41
N SER A 449 15.74 -11.55 -13.59
CA SER A 449 16.57 -12.37 -14.50
C SER A 449 16.61 -13.86 -14.14
N ASN A 450 16.23 -14.24 -12.91
CA ASN A 450 16.03 -15.63 -12.50
C ASN A 450 14.66 -16.21 -12.89
N VAL A 451 13.77 -15.41 -13.52
CA VAL A 451 12.46 -15.86 -14.02
C VAL A 451 12.49 -15.86 -15.56
N PRO A 452 12.26 -16.98 -16.24
CA PRO A 452 12.28 -17.07 -17.69
C PRO A 452 11.21 -16.20 -18.39
N ASP A 453 11.48 -15.82 -19.63
CA ASP A 453 10.55 -15.11 -20.49
C ASP A 453 9.27 -15.94 -20.75
N ASN A 454 8.12 -15.26 -20.88
CA ASN A 454 6.84 -15.89 -21.25
C ASN A 454 6.50 -17.14 -20.39
N SER A 455 6.73 -17.06 -19.09
CA SER A 455 6.56 -18.15 -18.14
C SER A 455 5.29 -18.03 -17.28
N ALA A 456 4.77 -16.82 -17.07
CA ALA A 456 3.57 -16.59 -16.28
C ALA A 456 2.30 -16.56 -17.17
N ASP A 457 1.24 -17.23 -16.72
CA ASP A 457 -0.07 -17.22 -17.38
C ASP A 457 -0.93 -16.03 -16.94
N TYR A 458 -0.69 -15.51 -15.73
CA TYR A 458 -1.39 -14.36 -15.18
C TYR A 458 -0.53 -13.66 -14.15
N ILE A 459 -0.68 -12.33 -14.05
CA ILE A 459 -0.05 -11.53 -13.00
C ILE A 459 -1.14 -10.78 -12.21
N PHE A 460 -1.13 -10.95 -10.89
CA PHE A 460 -1.85 -10.07 -9.97
C PHE A 460 -0.83 -9.37 -9.08
N THR A 461 -0.91 -8.05 -8.94
CA THR A 461 0.10 -7.32 -8.20
C THR A 461 -0.46 -6.07 -7.52
N ASP A 462 0.03 -5.77 -6.30
CA ASP A 462 -0.31 -4.61 -5.46
C ASP A 462 0.99 -3.80 -5.21
N PRO A 463 1.41 -2.93 -6.17
CA PRO A 463 2.68 -2.24 -6.08
C PRO A 463 2.69 -1.19 -4.96
N PRO A 464 3.88 -0.74 -4.49
CA PRO A 464 3.99 0.33 -3.51
C PRO A 464 3.31 1.63 -3.98
N PHE A 465 2.55 2.27 -3.07
CA PHE A 465 1.68 3.41 -3.39
C PHE A 465 2.39 4.77 -3.31
N GLY A 466 3.59 4.90 -3.87
CA GLY A 466 4.36 6.15 -3.89
C GLY A 466 4.90 6.52 -2.51
N ASP A 467 4.47 7.66 -1.94
CA ASP A 467 4.97 8.20 -0.66
C ASP A 467 4.14 7.80 0.58
N ASN A 468 3.20 6.88 0.44
CA ASN A 468 2.31 6.51 1.54
C ASN A 468 3.01 5.76 2.67
N LEU A 469 3.98 4.88 2.34
CA LEU A 469 4.68 4.01 3.28
C LEU A 469 6.15 3.82 2.87
N ASN A 470 7.04 3.89 3.86
CA ASN A 470 8.46 3.59 3.71
C ASN A 470 8.68 2.13 4.14
N TYR A 471 8.46 1.17 3.24
CA TYR A 471 8.37 -0.26 3.57
C TYR A 471 9.67 -0.80 4.19
N SER A 472 10.83 -0.55 3.59
CA SER A 472 12.13 -1.00 4.10
C SER A 472 12.43 -0.46 5.49
N GLU A 473 12.11 0.82 5.74
CA GLU A 473 12.31 1.47 7.03
C GLU A 473 11.40 0.87 8.12
N LEU A 474 10.12 0.66 7.79
CA LEU A 474 9.15 0.09 8.72
C LEU A 474 9.40 -1.40 8.99
N SER A 475 9.95 -2.14 8.04
CA SER A 475 10.28 -3.56 8.16
C SER A 475 11.64 -3.81 8.85
N PHE A 476 12.48 -2.79 8.98
CA PHE A 476 13.87 -2.92 9.44
C PHE A 476 14.00 -3.62 10.80
N ILE A 477 13.10 -3.34 11.76
CA ILE A 477 13.11 -4.00 13.08
C ILE A 477 12.85 -5.51 12.92
N TRP A 478 11.87 -5.93 12.11
CA TRP A 478 11.60 -7.33 11.84
C TRP A 478 12.79 -8.04 11.18
N GLU A 479 13.34 -7.40 10.16
CA GLU A 479 14.44 -7.94 9.35
C GLU A 479 15.75 -8.07 10.14
N SER A 480 16.00 -7.13 11.07
CA SER A 480 17.14 -7.25 12.00
C SER A 480 17.06 -8.50 12.86
N TRP A 481 15.87 -8.92 13.29
CA TRP A 481 15.68 -10.19 13.99
C TRP A 481 15.82 -11.42 13.10
N LEU A 482 15.67 -11.29 11.78
CA LEU A 482 15.91 -12.37 10.82
C LEU A 482 17.39 -12.46 10.41
N GLY A 483 18.18 -11.41 10.64
CA GLY A 483 19.57 -11.30 10.20
C GLY A 483 19.75 -10.92 8.73
N VAL A 484 18.67 -10.87 7.96
CA VAL A 484 18.66 -10.55 6.53
C VAL A 484 17.75 -9.34 6.30
N LYS A 485 18.28 -8.30 5.64
CA LYS A 485 17.61 -6.99 5.50
C LYS A 485 17.45 -6.59 4.04
N THR A 486 16.39 -5.83 3.79
CA THR A 486 16.07 -5.27 2.48
C THR A 486 17.19 -4.37 1.96
N GLN A 487 17.59 -4.56 0.69
CA GLN A 487 18.41 -3.62 -0.05
C GLN A 487 17.49 -2.55 -0.68
N ALA A 488 17.50 -1.35 -0.09
CA ALA A 488 16.51 -0.31 -0.38
C ALA A 488 16.78 0.49 -1.67
N ASP A 489 17.91 0.30 -2.36
CA ASP A 489 18.28 1.11 -3.54
C ASP A 489 17.24 0.99 -4.67
N THR A 490 16.68 -0.20 -4.85
CA THR A 490 15.65 -0.49 -5.86
C THR A 490 14.21 -0.52 -5.31
N GLU A 491 14.02 -0.08 -4.07
CA GLU A 491 12.68 0.07 -3.50
C GLU A 491 11.88 1.12 -4.27
N ALA A 492 10.75 0.72 -4.89
CA ALA A 492 9.95 1.57 -5.75
C ALA A 492 8.99 2.44 -4.93
N ILE A 493 9.51 3.46 -4.27
CA ILE A 493 8.74 4.42 -3.46
C ILE A 493 9.18 5.86 -3.75
N VAL A 494 8.35 6.82 -3.36
CA VAL A 494 8.73 8.23 -3.30
C VAL A 494 9.25 8.51 -1.89
N ASN A 495 10.55 8.81 -1.76
CA ASN A 495 11.21 9.03 -0.48
C ASN A 495 12.40 10.00 -0.63
N GLU A 496 12.27 11.19 -0.06
CA GLU A 496 13.32 12.23 -0.13
C GLU A 496 14.63 11.79 0.54
N ASN A 497 14.57 10.99 1.61
CA ASN A 497 15.78 10.49 2.30
C ASN A 497 16.56 9.47 1.46
N GLN A 498 15.90 8.84 0.50
CA GLN A 498 16.52 7.94 -0.49
C GLN A 498 16.79 8.68 -1.82
N ASN A 499 16.61 10.02 -1.89
CA ASN A 499 16.69 10.83 -3.10
C ASN A 499 15.79 10.32 -4.24
N LYS A 500 14.58 9.83 -3.90
CA LYS A 500 13.60 9.32 -4.85
C LYS A 500 12.37 10.22 -4.87
N GLY A 501 12.20 11.00 -5.95
CA GLY A 501 10.97 11.73 -6.25
C GLY A 501 10.00 10.90 -7.09
N VAL A 502 8.97 11.57 -7.64
CA VAL A 502 7.97 10.91 -8.50
C VAL A 502 8.60 10.41 -9.81
N ALA A 503 9.61 11.09 -10.34
CA ALA A 503 10.30 10.66 -11.57
C ALA A 503 11.09 9.37 -11.36
N GLU A 504 11.84 9.26 -10.27
CA GLU A 504 12.57 8.03 -9.91
C GLU A 504 11.63 6.88 -9.60
N TYR A 505 10.52 7.15 -8.91
CA TYR A 505 9.45 6.17 -8.69
C TYR A 505 8.88 5.67 -10.01
N GLN A 506 8.55 6.56 -10.94
CA GLN A 506 8.06 6.20 -12.27
C GLN A 506 9.06 5.34 -13.06
N GLU A 507 10.35 5.68 -13.00
CA GLU A 507 11.41 4.89 -13.66
C GLU A 507 11.51 3.48 -13.08
N LEU A 508 11.53 3.35 -11.74
CA LEU A 508 11.56 2.05 -11.06
C LEU A 508 10.32 1.22 -11.40
N MET A 509 9.12 1.83 -11.36
CA MET A 509 7.88 1.13 -11.73
C MET A 509 7.86 0.73 -13.20
N THR A 510 8.40 1.56 -14.10
CA THR A 510 8.54 1.22 -15.52
C THR A 510 9.43 0.00 -15.71
N ARG A 511 10.56 -0.09 -14.99
CA ARG A 511 11.44 -1.26 -15.01
C ARG A 511 10.73 -2.50 -14.48
N CYS A 512 10.01 -2.39 -13.35
CA CYS A 512 9.22 -3.51 -12.82
C CYS A 512 8.17 -4.00 -13.84
N PHE A 513 7.41 -3.10 -14.43
CA PHE A 513 6.41 -3.47 -15.44
C PHE A 513 7.05 -4.03 -16.73
N SER A 514 8.25 -3.61 -17.09
CA SER A 514 9.00 -4.17 -18.21
C SER A 514 9.40 -5.63 -17.96
N GLU A 515 9.83 -5.95 -16.72
CA GLU A 515 10.08 -7.33 -16.31
C GLU A 515 8.78 -8.16 -16.28
N PHE A 516 7.68 -7.59 -15.77
CA PHE A 516 6.37 -8.26 -15.80
C PHE A 516 5.89 -8.51 -17.23
N PHE A 517 6.11 -7.54 -18.13
CA PHE A 517 5.82 -7.73 -19.56
C PHE A 517 6.68 -8.83 -20.17
N ARG A 518 7.96 -8.94 -19.81
CA ARG A 518 8.87 -9.97 -20.29
C ARG A 518 8.41 -11.37 -19.87
N ILE A 519 8.10 -11.55 -18.57
CA ILE A 519 7.74 -12.87 -18.03
C ILE A 519 6.31 -13.30 -18.32
N LEU A 520 5.38 -12.36 -18.53
CA LEU A 520 3.99 -12.67 -18.90
C LEU A 520 3.94 -13.25 -20.32
N LYS A 521 3.21 -14.34 -20.53
CA LYS A 521 2.97 -14.89 -21.86
C LYS A 521 2.20 -13.88 -22.72
N PRO A 522 2.44 -13.83 -24.05
CA PRO A 522 1.61 -13.04 -24.96
C PRO A 522 0.13 -13.44 -24.85
N ASN A 523 -0.77 -12.50 -25.13
CA ASN A 523 -2.21 -12.68 -25.02
C ASN A 523 -2.70 -13.06 -23.61
N ARG A 524 -2.00 -12.62 -22.59
CA ARG A 524 -2.36 -12.85 -21.16
C ARG A 524 -2.52 -11.53 -20.44
N TRP A 525 -3.10 -11.61 -19.25
CA TRP A 525 -3.56 -10.48 -18.46
C TRP A 525 -2.69 -10.22 -17.24
N MET A 526 -2.60 -8.96 -16.88
CA MET A 526 -2.11 -8.51 -15.59
C MET A 526 -3.16 -7.60 -14.93
N THR A 527 -3.40 -7.83 -13.65
CA THR A 527 -4.24 -6.97 -12.81
C THR A 527 -3.36 -6.24 -11.82
N VAL A 528 -3.42 -4.91 -11.82
CA VAL A 528 -2.70 -4.04 -10.90
C VAL A 528 -3.70 -3.38 -9.95
N GLU A 529 -3.60 -3.68 -8.67
CA GLU A 529 -4.34 -2.95 -7.63
C GLU A 529 -3.54 -1.72 -7.22
N PHE A 530 -4.20 -0.58 -7.05
CA PHE A 530 -3.52 0.67 -6.74
C PHE A 530 -4.33 1.60 -5.85
N HIS A 531 -3.67 2.16 -4.82
CA HIS A 531 -4.29 3.05 -3.85
C HIS A 531 -3.44 4.31 -3.61
N ASN A 532 -3.73 5.38 -4.31
CA ASN A 532 -3.15 6.69 -4.02
C ASN A 532 -4.13 7.81 -4.43
N SER A 533 -4.14 8.91 -3.69
CA SER A 533 -4.97 10.08 -3.98
C SER A 533 -4.26 11.13 -4.85
N LYS A 534 -2.95 10.98 -5.11
CA LYS A 534 -2.16 11.95 -5.86
C LYS A 534 -2.17 11.66 -7.35
N ASN A 535 -2.60 12.63 -8.15
CA ASN A 535 -2.65 12.54 -9.61
C ASN A 535 -1.28 12.20 -10.23
N ALA A 536 -0.20 12.78 -9.70
CA ALA A 536 1.15 12.55 -10.21
C ALA A 536 1.59 11.10 -10.07
N VAL A 537 1.24 10.43 -8.97
CA VAL A 537 1.58 9.01 -8.72
C VAL A 537 0.71 8.11 -9.61
N TRP A 538 -0.58 8.44 -9.78
CA TRP A 538 -1.48 7.74 -10.69
C TRP A 538 -0.97 7.77 -12.14
N ASN A 539 -0.60 8.96 -12.62
CA ASN A 539 -0.04 9.12 -13.96
C ASN A 539 1.27 8.34 -14.13
N ALA A 540 2.13 8.31 -13.10
CA ALA A 540 3.37 7.54 -13.14
C ALA A 540 3.12 6.03 -13.34
N ILE A 541 2.09 5.45 -12.70
CA ILE A 541 1.70 4.06 -12.89
C ILE A 541 1.17 3.82 -14.31
N GLN A 542 0.24 4.66 -14.79
CA GLN A 542 -0.31 4.51 -16.14
C GLN A 542 0.79 4.63 -17.20
N GLU A 543 1.66 5.63 -17.11
CA GLU A 543 2.75 5.83 -18.06
C GLU A 543 3.76 4.68 -18.00
N GLY A 544 4.07 4.17 -16.79
CA GLY A 544 4.95 3.01 -16.59
C GLY A 544 4.42 1.75 -17.28
N LEU A 545 3.12 1.47 -17.17
CA LEU A 545 2.46 0.34 -17.85
C LEU A 545 2.53 0.46 -19.37
N LEU A 546 2.22 1.65 -19.90
CA LEU A 546 2.28 1.91 -21.35
C LEU A 546 3.70 1.82 -21.90
N ARG A 547 4.70 2.37 -21.20
CA ARG A 547 6.12 2.29 -21.59
C ARG A 547 6.64 0.86 -21.59
N ALA A 548 6.18 0.02 -20.68
CA ALA A 548 6.51 -1.39 -20.65
C ALA A 548 5.90 -2.18 -21.83
N GLY A 549 4.89 -1.63 -22.50
CA GLY A 549 4.23 -2.23 -23.68
C GLY A 549 2.87 -2.83 -23.40
N PHE A 550 2.33 -2.72 -22.19
CA PHE A 550 0.98 -3.15 -21.85
C PHE A 550 -0.08 -2.24 -22.48
N ILE A 551 -1.24 -2.84 -22.76
CA ILE A 551 -2.42 -2.11 -23.22
C ILE A 551 -3.47 -2.15 -22.09
N VAL A 552 -3.93 -0.97 -21.65
CA VAL A 552 -4.98 -0.85 -20.64
C VAL A 552 -6.32 -1.17 -21.29
N ALA A 553 -7.08 -2.10 -20.71
CA ALA A 553 -8.38 -2.52 -21.21
C ALA A 553 -9.53 -2.10 -20.29
N ASP A 554 -9.32 -2.00 -18.97
CA ASP A 554 -10.37 -1.62 -18.04
C ASP A 554 -9.78 -1.08 -16.73
N VAL A 555 -10.57 -0.24 -16.02
CA VAL A 555 -10.22 0.28 -14.68
C VAL A 555 -11.47 0.21 -13.81
N ARG A 556 -11.42 -0.57 -12.73
CA ARG A 556 -12.52 -0.81 -11.80
C ARG A 556 -12.16 -0.44 -10.36
N THR A 557 -13.12 -0.63 -9.45
CA THR A 557 -12.92 -0.38 -8.02
C THR A 557 -12.92 -1.66 -7.20
N LEU A 558 -12.11 -1.66 -6.12
CA LEU A 558 -12.11 -2.70 -5.08
C LEU A 558 -12.44 -2.05 -3.74
N ASP A 559 -13.57 -2.44 -3.15
CA ASP A 559 -13.97 -2.01 -1.81
C ASP A 559 -13.58 -3.06 -0.76
N LYS A 560 -12.64 -2.73 0.10
CA LYS A 560 -12.16 -3.58 1.21
C LYS A 560 -13.05 -3.49 2.48
N LYS A 561 -14.29 -3.05 2.41
CA LYS A 561 -15.36 -2.93 3.46
C LYS A 561 -14.96 -2.37 4.83
N GLN A 562 -13.70 -2.43 5.23
CA GLN A 562 -13.17 -1.86 6.48
C GLN A 562 -12.02 -0.91 6.16
N GLY A 563 -12.29 0.38 6.23
CA GLY A 563 -11.31 1.44 6.04
C GLY A 563 -10.16 1.36 7.05
N SER A 564 -8.97 1.79 6.66
CA SER A 564 -7.84 2.02 7.56
C SER A 564 -8.17 3.12 8.59
N PHE A 565 -7.36 3.27 9.65
CA PHE A 565 -7.55 4.32 10.65
C PHE A 565 -7.60 5.73 10.03
N LYS A 566 -6.78 5.99 9.00
CA LYS A 566 -6.83 7.25 8.23
C LYS A 566 -8.16 7.41 7.48
N GLN A 567 -8.66 6.35 6.86
CA GLN A 567 -9.93 6.34 6.12
C GLN A 567 -11.15 6.53 7.01
N VAL A 568 -11.10 6.04 8.25
CA VAL A 568 -12.22 6.17 9.22
C VAL A 568 -12.28 7.56 9.86
N ASN A 569 -11.11 8.19 10.07
CA ASN A 569 -11.01 9.46 10.81
C ASN A 569 -10.83 10.69 9.92
N ASN A 570 -10.57 10.53 8.63
CA ASN A 570 -10.41 11.62 7.69
C ASN A 570 -11.46 11.49 6.58
N SER A 571 -12.38 12.47 6.51
CA SER A 571 -13.42 12.52 5.47
C SER A 571 -12.86 12.73 4.05
N SER A 572 -11.57 13.05 3.93
CA SER A 572 -10.86 13.24 2.66
C SER A 572 -10.05 12.00 2.25
N ALA A 573 -10.09 10.89 3.01
CA ALA A 573 -9.35 9.69 2.64
C ALA A 573 -10.10 8.85 1.60
N VAL A 574 -9.37 8.33 0.62
CA VAL A 574 -9.87 7.37 -0.38
C VAL A 574 -10.36 6.11 0.33
N LYS A 575 -11.55 5.62 -0.03
CA LYS A 575 -12.14 4.41 0.57
C LYS A 575 -12.04 3.18 -0.31
N GLN A 576 -11.92 3.37 -1.61
CA GLN A 576 -11.85 2.30 -2.61
C GLN A 576 -10.47 2.31 -3.28
N ASP A 577 -9.98 1.13 -3.59
CA ASP A 577 -8.77 0.96 -4.38
C ASP A 577 -9.15 0.82 -5.87
N LEU A 578 -8.26 1.20 -6.77
CA LEU A 578 -8.44 1.02 -8.20
C LEU A 578 -7.81 -0.29 -8.64
N VAL A 579 -8.45 -0.96 -9.57
CA VAL A 579 -7.99 -2.20 -10.19
C VAL A 579 -7.86 -1.96 -11.68
N ILE A 580 -6.64 -2.03 -12.20
CA ILE A 580 -6.31 -1.80 -13.60
C ILE A 580 -6.11 -3.15 -14.27
N SER A 581 -6.91 -3.48 -15.27
CA SER A 581 -6.74 -4.66 -16.12
C SER A 581 -5.97 -4.29 -17.37
N VAL A 582 -4.81 -4.89 -17.56
CA VAL A 582 -3.96 -4.70 -18.75
C VAL A 582 -3.60 -6.03 -19.38
N TYR A 583 -3.30 -6.02 -20.66
CA TYR A 583 -2.88 -7.24 -21.38
C TYR A 583 -1.59 -7.04 -22.18
N LYS A 584 -0.86 -8.13 -22.39
CA LYS A 584 0.26 -8.20 -23.31
C LYS A 584 -0.25 -8.59 -24.70
N PRO A 585 -0.03 -7.76 -25.74
CA PRO A 585 -0.53 -8.09 -27.09
C PRO A 585 0.12 -9.36 -27.65
N LYS A 586 -0.55 -10.01 -28.61
CA LYS A 586 -0.04 -11.18 -29.34
C LYS A 586 1.21 -10.84 -30.14
N GLU A 587 2.11 -11.80 -30.30
CA GLU A 587 3.31 -11.63 -31.13
C GLU A 587 2.97 -11.48 -32.62
N SER A 588 1.91 -12.16 -33.10
CA SER A 588 1.37 -11.98 -34.44
C SER A 588 0.93 -10.54 -34.72
N PHE A 589 0.24 -9.93 -33.73
CA PHE A 589 -0.14 -8.52 -33.81
C PHE A 589 1.10 -7.61 -33.89
N LYS A 590 2.12 -7.82 -33.10
CA LYS A 590 3.36 -7.02 -33.17
C LYS A 590 4.04 -7.18 -34.53
N ARG A 591 4.10 -8.39 -35.06
CA ARG A 591 4.69 -8.65 -36.38
C ARG A 591 3.89 -7.98 -37.51
N GLU A 592 2.56 -8.07 -37.49
CA GLU A 592 1.67 -7.40 -38.46
C GLU A 592 1.82 -5.88 -38.37
N PHE A 593 1.82 -5.35 -37.13
CA PHE A 593 2.02 -3.93 -36.88
C PHE A 593 3.35 -3.44 -37.45
N MET A 594 4.45 -4.15 -37.24
CA MET A 594 5.77 -3.80 -37.75
C MET A 594 5.86 -3.83 -39.29
N GLN A 595 5.13 -4.72 -39.95
CA GLN A 595 5.09 -4.79 -41.41
C GLN A 595 4.39 -3.59 -42.06
N HIS A 596 3.48 -2.94 -41.31
CA HIS A 596 2.67 -1.83 -41.81
C HIS A 596 3.05 -0.48 -41.21
N VAL A 597 4.20 -0.40 -40.51
CA VAL A 597 4.67 0.85 -39.89
C VAL A 597 4.73 1.99 -40.94
N GLY A 598 4.13 3.13 -40.55
CA GLY A 598 4.02 4.30 -41.44
C GLY A 598 2.81 4.29 -42.38
N THR A 599 1.91 3.31 -42.27
CA THR A 599 0.63 3.27 -42.97
C THR A 599 -0.56 3.35 -42.05
N GLU A 600 -1.73 3.72 -42.54
CA GLU A 600 -2.99 3.74 -41.76
C GLU A 600 -3.39 2.37 -41.21
N GLU A 601 -2.91 1.27 -41.83
CA GLU A 601 -3.26 -0.09 -41.41
C GLU A 601 -2.78 -0.42 -39.98
N THR A 602 -1.71 0.23 -39.50
CA THR A 602 -1.29 0.05 -38.11
C THR A 602 -2.34 0.53 -37.10
N ALA A 603 -3.08 1.62 -37.42
CA ALA A 603 -4.18 2.09 -36.57
C ALA A 603 -5.32 1.07 -36.53
N TRP A 604 -5.66 0.51 -37.67
CA TRP A 604 -6.78 -0.44 -37.78
C TRP A 604 -6.44 -1.81 -37.20
N SER A 605 -5.21 -2.26 -37.31
CA SER A 605 -4.71 -3.47 -36.69
C SER A 605 -4.75 -3.33 -35.16
N PHE A 606 -4.32 -2.14 -34.62
CA PHE A 606 -4.44 -1.83 -33.21
C PHE A 606 -5.91 -1.87 -32.74
N VAL A 607 -6.83 -1.21 -33.47
CA VAL A 607 -8.25 -1.17 -33.07
C VAL A 607 -8.85 -2.57 -33.04
N ARG A 608 -8.56 -3.42 -34.06
CA ARG A 608 -9.02 -4.81 -34.04
C ARG A 608 -8.52 -5.59 -32.84
N GLN A 609 -7.22 -5.48 -32.53
CA GLN A 609 -6.62 -6.15 -31.38
C GLN A 609 -7.24 -5.65 -30.08
N HIS A 610 -7.44 -4.34 -29.95
CA HIS A 610 -7.99 -3.76 -28.71
C HIS A 610 -9.46 -4.17 -28.53
N LEU A 611 -10.31 -4.03 -29.54
CA LEU A 611 -11.71 -4.44 -29.49
C LEU A 611 -11.91 -5.93 -29.19
N ALA A 612 -10.96 -6.79 -29.61
CA ALA A 612 -10.98 -8.22 -29.28
C ALA A 612 -10.73 -8.50 -27.78
N ASN A 613 -10.13 -7.55 -27.06
CA ASN A 613 -9.79 -7.69 -25.65
C ASN A 613 -10.61 -6.76 -24.73
N VAL A 614 -11.67 -6.11 -25.24
CA VAL A 614 -12.54 -5.23 -24.45
C VAL A 614 -13.91 -5.89 -24.28
N PRO A 615 -14.56 -5.83 -23.09
CA PRO A 615 -15.83 -6.50 -22.82
C PRO A 615 -16.91 -6.11 -23.86
N VAL A 616 -17.71 -7.08 -24.29
CA VAL A 616 -18.81 -6.85 -25.23
C VAL A 616 -20.05 -6.35 -24.52
N VAL A 617 -20.42 -6.97 -23.40
CA VAL A 617 -21.59 -6.64 -22.57
C VAL A 617 -21.15 -6.54 -21.12
N VAL A 618 -21.51 -5.46 -20.46
CA VAL A 618 -21.22 -5.25 -19.03
C VAL A 618 -22.51 -4.79 -18.32
N ASP A 619 -22.76 -5.35 -17.14
CA ASP A 619 -23.78 -4.91 -16.16
C ASP A 619 -23.08 -4.90 -14.80
N SER A 620 -22.34 -3.82 -14.51
CA SER A 620 -21.47 -3.71 -13.30
C SER A 620 -22.26 -3.74 -12.01
N ASP A 621 -23.45 -3.13 -12.02
CA ASP A 621 -24.31 -2.99 -10.84
C ASP A 621 -25.32 -4.12 -10.68
N ASN A 622 -25.32 -5.08 -11.61
CA ASN A 622 -26.28 -6.18 -11.69
C ASN A 622 -27.74 -5.68 -11.64
N ASN A 623 -27.97 -4.56 -12.32
CA ASN A 623 -29.26 -3.86 -12.35
C ASN A 623 -30.13 -4.22 -13.55
N GLY A 624 -29.65 -5.14 -14.42
CA GLY A 624 -30.34 -5.57 -15.64
C GLY A 624 -30.25 -4.55 -16.78
N LYS A 625 -29.26 -3.67 -16.76
CA LYS A 625 -28.97 -2.72 -17.84
C LYS A 625 -27.54 -2.93 -18.36
N ILE A 626 -27.38 -2.65 -19.63
CA ILE A 626 -26.04 -2.71 -20.28
C ILE A 626 -25.32 -1.39 -20.03
N ASP A 627 -24.14 -1.45 -19.46
CA ASP A 627 -23.24 -0.31 -19.28
C ASP A 627 -22.57 0.08 -20.60
N ILE A 628 -22.31 1.36 -20.77
CA ILE A 628 -21.47 1.84 -21.87
C ILE A 628 -20.02 1.55 -21.56
N VAL A 629 -19.40 0.66 -22.32
CA VAL A 629 -17.97 0.34 -22.20
C VAL A 629 -17.15 1.47 -22.85
N ALA A 630 -16.55 2.30 -22.03
CA ALA A 630 -15.83 3.50 -22.46
C ALA A 630 -14.69 3.20 -23.45
N GLU A 631 -13.94 2.10 -23.27
CA GLU A 631 -12.85 1.66 -24.16
C GLU A 631 -13.33 1.27 -25.57
N ARG A 632 -14.65 1.13 -25.79
CA ARG A 632 -15.26 0.93 -27.13
C ARG A 632 -15.67 2.23 -27.81
N GLN A 633 -15.53 3.37 -27.15
CA GLN A 633 -15.90 4.68 -27.72
C GLN A 633 -14.77 5.25 -28.60
N ALA A 634 -15.14 5.97 -29.63
CA ALA A 634 -14.24 6.48 -30.68
C ALA A 634 -13.01 7.21 -30.13
N TYR A 635 -13.23 8.09 -29.17
CA TYR A 635 -12.16 8.93 -28.62
C TYR A 635 -11.15 8.13 -27.78
N LEU A 636 -11.59 7.08 -27.04
CA LEU A 636 -10.66 6.21 -26.31
C LEU A 636 -9.90 5.29 -27.24
N LEU A 637 -10.55 4.74 -28.25
CA LEU A 637 -9.87 4.00 -29.29
C LEU A 637 -8.78 4.84 -29.96
N PHE A 638 -9.05 6.13 -30.19
CA PHE A 638 -8.05 7.06 -30.73
C PHE A 638 -6.91 7.29 -29.75
N ASP A 639 -7.22 7.61 -28.50
CA ASP A 639 -6.23 7.88 -27.46
C ASP A 639 -5.30 6.66 -27.22
N ARG A 640 -5.87 5.47 -27.13
CA ARG A 640 -5.10 4.22 -26.98
C ARG A 640 -4.21 3.95 -28.20
N MET A 641 -4.74 4.14 -29.41
CA MET A 641 -3.99 4.00 -30.64
C MET A 641 -2.81 4.98 -30.70
N VAL A 642 -3.04 6.26 -30.41
CA VAL A 642 -2.00 7.30 -30.36
C VAL A 642 -0.94 6.96 -29.33
N SER A 643 -1.36 6.63 -28.09
CA SER A 643 -0.46 6.27 -27.00
C SER A 643 0.41 5.07 -27.36
N TYR A 644 -0.17 4.03 -27.94
CA TYR A 644 0.57 2.84 -28.35
C TYR A 644 1.64 3.18 -29.41
N HIS A 645 1.29 3.94 -30.45
CA HIS A 645 2.26 4.34 -31.50
C HIS A 645 3.41 5.16 -30.91
N ILE A 646 3.11 6.18 -30.11
CA ILE A 646 4.12 7.04 -29.49
C ILE A 646 5.06 6.24 -28.58
N MET A 647 4.51 5.36 -27.75
CA MET A 647 5.32 4.57 -26.81
C MET A 647 6.18 3.52 -27.52
N GLN A 648 5.74 3.01 -28.63
CA GLN A 648 6.56 2.13 -29.48
C GLN A 648 7.56 2.89 -30.38
N GLY A 649 7.59 4.23 -30.29
CA GLY A 649 8.50 5.08 -31.06
C GLY A 649 8.10 5.28 -32.53
N TYR A 650 6.83 5.07 -32.86
CA TYR A 650 6.32 5.23 -34.22
C TYR A 650 5.51 6.51 -34.41
N ALA A 651 5.51 7.04 -35.60
CA ALA A 651 4.64 8.16 -35.95
C ALA A 651 3.17 7.73 -35.93
N VAL A 652 2.30 8.59 -35.37
CA VAL A 652 0.85 8.36 -35.39
C VAL A 652 0.36 8.45 -36.86
N PRO A 653 -0.28 7.40 -37.40
CA PRO A 653 -0.55 7.31 -38.84
C PRO A 653 -1.75 8.15 -39.30
N LEU A 654 -2.67 8.50 -38.39
CA LEU A 654 -3.93 9.20 -38.71
C LEU A 654 -4.19 10.32 -37.67
N GLY A 655 -4.68 11.45 -38.16
CA GLY A 655 -5.29 12.47 -37.32
C GLY A 655 -6.67 12.07 -36.84
N ALA A 656 -7.16 12.72 -35.73
CA ALA A 656 -8.42 12.38 -35.08
C ALA A 656 -9.62 12.35 -36.06
N THR A 657 -9.74 13.32 -36.96
CA THR A 657 -10.86 13.40 -37.93
C THR A 657 -10.88 12.22 -38.90
N ASP A 658 -9.71 11.84 -39.42
CA ASP A 658 -9.62 10.71 -40.38
C ASP A 658 -9.78 9.38 -39.65
N PHE A 659 -9.30 9.27 -38.42
CA PHE A 659 -9.50 8.09 -37.61
C PHE A 659 -10.98 7.87 -37.28
N TYR A 660 -11.73 8.89 -36.81
CA TYR A 660 -13.15 8.75 -36.50
C TYR A 660 -13.99 8.40 -37.75
N ARG A 661 -13.67 8.98 -38.90
CA ARG A 661 -14.30 8.60 -40.15
C ARG A 661 -14.02 7.13 -40.53
N GLY A 662 -12.76 6.71 -40.39
CA GLY A 662 -12.39 5.32 -40.69
C GLY A 662 -12.98 4.32 -39.71
N LEU A 663 -13.20 4.68 -38.41
CA LEU A 663 -13.94 3.84 -37.48
C LEU A 663 -15.37 3.58 -37.95
N ASP A 664 -16.11 4.64 -38.32
CA ASP A 664 -17.49 4.51 -38.85
C ASP A 664 -17.58 3.71 -40.14
N GLU A 665 -16.52 3.70 -40.95
CA GLU A 665 -16.46 2.94 -42.22
C GLU A 665 -16.08 1.46 -42.00
N LYS A 666 -15.21 1.15 -41.03
CA LYS A 666 -14.57 -0.18 -40.91
C LYS A 666 -15.13 -1.04 -39.78
N PHE A 667 -15.82 -0.45 -38.80
CA PHE A 667 -16.32 -1.14 -37.59
C PHE A 667 -17.82 -0.91 -37.42
N LEU A 668 -18.48 -1.88 -36.78
CA LEU A 668 -19.92 -1.79 -36.53
C LEU A 668 -20.20 -0.99 -35.26
N LYS A 669 -21.12 -0.03 -35.34
CA LYS A 669 -21.43 0.85 -34.23
C LYS A 669 -22.80 0.53 -33.61
N ARG A 670 -22.88 0.41 -32.28
CA ARG A 670 -24.11 0.27 -31.49
C ARG A 670 -24.00 1.16 -30.24
N ASP A 671 -25.05 1.93 -29.99
CA ASP A 671 -25.15 2.77 -28.78
C ASP A 671 -23.87 3.61 -28.45
N GLY A 672 -23.20 4.15 -29.52
CA GLY A 672 -21.98 4.94 -29.39
C GLY A 672 -20.67 4.15 -29.23
N MET A 673 -20.75 2.83 -29.20
CA MET A 673 -19.63 1.88 -29.09
C MET A 673 -19.34 1.19 -30.41
N TYR A 674 -18.07 0.77 -30.63
CA TYR A 674 -17.64 0.04 -31.80
C TYR A 674 -17.38 -1.42 -31.50
N PHE A 675 -17.68 -2.29 -32.47
CA PHE A 675 -17.62 -3.75 -32.31
C PHE A 675 -16.99 -4.41 -33.54
N LEU A 676 -16.37 -5.56 -33.30
CA LEU A 676 -16.00 -6.50 -34.39
C LEU A 676 -17.27 -7.23 -34.89
N PRO A 677 -17.27 -7.74 -36.13
CA PRO A 677 -18.45 -8.38 -36.73
C PRO A 677 -18.99 -9.58 -35.92
N ASP A 678 -18.13 -10.35 -35.27
CA ASP A 678 -18.47 -11.48 -34.42
C ASP A 678 -19.08 -11.05 -33.06
N GLN A 679 -18.69 -9.92 -32.55
CA GLN A 679 -19.14 -9.38 -31.25
C GLN A 679 -20.55 -8.73 -31.31
N VAL A 680 -20.94 -8.22 -32.49
CA VAL A 680 -22.21 -7.49 -32.64
C VAL A 680 -23.41 -8.38 -32.31
N ASN A 681 -23.36 -9.66 -32.68
CA ASN A 681 -24.48 -10.60 -32.43
C ASN A 681 -24.70 -10.80 -30.94
N GLU A 682 -23.62 -10.90 -30.15
CA GLU A 682 -23.67 -11.02 -28.73
C GLU A 682 -24.26 -9.76 -28.06
N TYR A 683 -23.79 -8.58 -28.49
CA TYR A 683 -24.32 -7.30 -28.03
C TYR A 683 -25.79 -7.12 -28.36
N ASP A 684 -26.19 -7.38 -29.64
CA ASP A 684 -27.57 -7.25 -30.08
C ASP A 684 -28.52 -8.25 -29.38
N MET A 685 -28.03 -9.45 -29.01
CA MET A 685 -28.79 -10.40 -28.16
C MET A 685 -29.01 -9.85 -26.76
N ALA A 686 -27.98 -9.37 -26.09
CA ALA A 686 -28.09 -8.75 -24.77
C ALA A 686 -29.01 -7.53 -24.79
N ARG A 687 -28.87 -6.67 -25.81
CA ARG A 687 -29.69 -5.47 -26.07
C ARG A 687 -31.20 -5.79 -26.26
N SER A 688 -31.53 -7.00 -26.72
CA SER A 688 -32.94 -7.42 -26.90
C SER A 688 -33.63 -7.73 -25.56
N THR A 689 -32.88 -8.01 -24.50
CA THR A 689 -33.39 -8.40 -23.18
C THR A 689 -33.11 -7.36 -22.08
N MET A 690 -32.15 -6.45 -22.29
CA MET A 690 -31.70 -5.45 -21.35
C MET A 690 -31.76 -4.08 -21.97
N ASP A 691 -32.13 -3.07 -21.17
CA ASP A 691 -32.02 -1.66 -21.58
C ASP A 691 -30.56 -1.20 -21.46
N VAL A 692 -30.18 -0.23 -22.31
CA VAL A 692 -28.85 0.41 -22.18
C VAL A 692 -28.98 1.61 -21.26
N GLU A 693 -28.01 1.77 -20.35
CA GLU A 693 -27.92 3.00 -19.55
C GLU A 693 -27.80 4.23 -20.47
N PRO A 694 -28.51 5.32 -20.17
CA PRO A 694 -28.40 6.54 -20.97
C PRO A 694 -26.96 7.04 -20.94
N ILE A 695 -26.42 7.39 -22.11
CA ILE A 695 -25.05 7.93 -22.25
C ILE A 695 -24.96 9.17 -21.36
N GLN A 696 -24.31 9.03 -20.23
CA GLN A 696 -23.78 10.19 -19.53
C GLN A 696 -22.56 10.63 -20.34
N PHE A 697 -22.62 11.85 -20.89
CA PHE A 697 -21.46 12.44 -21.55
C PHE A 697 -20.38 12.62 -20.47
N SER A 698 -19.49 11.64 -20.32
CA SER A 698 -18.35 11.80 -19.41
C SER A 698 -17.40 12.82 -20.04
N LEU A 699 -17.23 13.94 -19.34
CA LEU A 699 -16.21 14.91 -19.68
C LEU A 699 -14.87 14.34 -19.16
N PHE A 700 -13.96 14.00 -20.06
CA PHE A 700 -12.62 13.56 -19.67
C PHE A 700 -11.91 14.63 -18.88
N VAL A 701 -11.21 14.17 -17.85
CA VAL A 701 -10.37 15.01 -17.03
C VAL A 701 -8.94 14.96 -17.58
N SER A 702 -8.62 15.93 -18.42
CA SER A 702 -7.26 16.11 -18.97
C SER A 702 -6.59 17.41 -18.51
N ASN A 703 -7.36 18.32 -17.94
CA ASN A 703 -6.89 19.59 -17.36
C ASN A 703 -7.87 20.07 -16.30
N GLU A 704 -7.50 21.13 -15.56
CA GLU A 704 -8.32 21.69 -14.49
C GLU A 704 -9.74 22.07 -14.94
N LYS A 705 -9.88 22.67 -16.14
CA LYS A 705 -11.18 23.09 -16.66
C LYS A 705 -12.12 21.90 -16.91
N SER A 706 -11.59 20.80 -17.48
CA SER A 706 -12.36 19.59 -17.69
C SER A 706 -12.68 18.89 -16.37
N ALA A 707 -11.79 18.95 -15.39
CA ALA A 707 -12.03 18.44 -14.02
C ALA A 707 -13.19 19.16 -13.34
N ILE A 708 -13.23 20.49 -13.42
CA ILE A 708 -14.32 21.29 -12.86
C ILE A 708 -15.64 20.96 -13.59
N GLY A 709 -15.64 20.88 -14.93
CA GLY A 709 -16.81 20.49 -15.71
C GLY A 709 -17.35 19.11 -15.34
N TRP A 710 -16.46 18.14 -15.20
CA TRP A 710 -16.82 16.81 -14.75
C TRP A 710 -17.42 16.80 -13.33
N LEU A 711 -16.84 17.55 -12.40
CA LEU A 711 -17.38 17.68 -11.04
C LEU A 711 -18.77 18.33 -11.00
N TYR A 712 -19.01 19.36 -11.83
CA TYR A 712 -20.35 19.92 -11.97
C TYR A 712 -21.36 18.86 -12.42
N GLN A 713 -21.00 18.02 -13.37
CA GLN A 713 -21.88 16.95 -13.85
C GLN A 713 -22.11 15.90 -12.76
N GLN A 714 -21.09 15.50 -12.00
CA GLN A 714 -21.22 14.49 -10.94
C GLN A 714 -22.07 14.99 -9.75
N LEU A 715 -22.00 16.29 -9.44
CA LEU A 715 -22.65 16.90 -8.28
C LEU A 715 -24.02 17.52 -8.61
N ASP A 716 -24.45 17.49 -9.87
CA ASP A 716 -25.78 18.00 -10.27
C ASP A 716 -26.87 17.04 -9.77
N GLU A 717 -27.82 17.58 -8.98
CA GLU A 717 -28.95 16.81 -8.41
C GLU A 717 -29.98 16.36 -9.48
N ASN A 718 -29.93 16.93 -10.67
CA ASN A 718 -30.90 16.62 -11.74
C ASN A 718 -30.38 15.61 -12.78
N SER A 719 -29.08 15.57 -13.01
CA SER A 719 -28.45 14.76 -14.06
C SER A 719 -27.29 13.92 -13.57
N GLY A 720 -26.83 14.11 -12.32
CA GLY A 720 -25.77 13.37 -11.70
C GLY A 720 -26.19 12.63 -10.42
N ALA A 721 -25.22 12.14 -9.67
CA ALA A 721 -25.46 11.45 -8.39
C ALA A 721 -25.79 12.44 -7.24
N GLY A 722 -25.74 13.74 -7.48
CA GLY A 722 -26.01 14.76 -6.49
C GLY A 722 -24.88 14.93 -5.47
N ARG A 723 -25.21 15.21 -4.21
CA ARG A 723 -24.23 15.45 -3.17
C ARG A 723 -23.39 14.22 -2.87
N GLN A 724 -22.07 14.31 -3.01
CA GLN A 724 -21.14 13.21 -2.82
C GLN A 724 -20.00 13.58 -1.88
N THR A 725 -19.49 12.60 -1.15
CA THR A 725 -18.27 12.74 -0.35
C THR A 725 -17.02 12.70 -1.24
N TYR A 726 -15.90 13.20 -0.73
CA TYR A 726 -14.62 13.05 -1.42
C TYR A 726 -14.29 11.58 -1.74
N ALA A 727 -14.61 10.68 -0.82
CA ALA A 727 -14.35 9.25 -0.96
C ALA A 727 -15.18 8.58 -2.07
N GLU A 728 -16.33 9.13 -2.43
CA GLU A 728 -17.15 8.67 -3.56
C GLU A 728 -16.71 9.29 -4.88
N LEU A 729 -16.27 10.56 -4.86
CA LEU A 729 -15.80 11.27 -6.05
C LEU A 729 -14.42 10.83 -6.52
N GLN A 730 -13.50 10.58 -5.59
CA GLN A 730 -12.10 10.38 -5.91
C GLN A 730 -11.84 9.14 -6.79
N PRO A 731 -12.42 7.95 -6.56
CA PRO A 731 -12.24 6.80 -7.45
C PRO A 731 -12.77 7.08 -8.86
N LYS A 732 -13.95 7.68 -8.98
CA LYS A 732 -14.55 8.07 -10.26
C LYS A 732 -13.70 9.08 -11.01
N PHE A 733 -13.16 10.08 -10.29
CA PHE A 733 -12.25 11.06 -10.85
C PHE A 733 -10.98 10.42 -11.42
N MET A 734 -10.39 9.47 -10.68
CA MET A 734 -9.19 8.76 -11.12
C MET A 734 -9.43 7.87 -12.34
N GLN A 735 -10.60 7.27 -12.46
CA GLN A 735 -11.00 6.52 -13.67
C GLN A 735 -11.05 7.40 -14.91
N GLU A 736 -11.52 8.64 -14.76
CA GLU A 736 -11.67 9.59 -15.85
C GLU A 736 -10.43 10.45 -16.12
N LEU A 737 -9.45 10.43 -15.19
CA LEU A 737 -8.22 11.21 -15.33
C LEU A 737 -7.34 10.61 -16.42
N LYS A 738 -7.12 11.38 -17.48
CA LYS A 738 -6.21 11.03 -18.58
C LYS A 738 -4.83 11.66 -18.38
N ALA A 739 -3.86 11.21 -19.18
CA ALA A 739 -2.52 11.79 -19.17
C ALA A 739 -2.60 13.31 -19.37
N VAL A 740 -2.22 14.03 -18.34
CA VAL A 740 -2.16 15.51 -18.36
C VAL A 740 -0.97 15.93 -19.21
N ASP A 741 -1.12 17.02 -19.97
CA ASP A 741 0.01 17.60 -20.71
C ASP A 741 1.20 17.84 -19.74
N LYS A 742 2.41 17.45 -20.14
CA LYS A 742 3.63 17.56 -19.31
C LYS A 742 3.93 18.99 -18.85
N THR A 743 3.34 19.97 -19.51
CA THR A 743 3.48 21.39 -19.18
C THR A 743 2.36 21.94 -18.30
N GLU A 744 1.22 21.24 -18.21
CA GLU A 744 0.07 21.63 -17.37
C GLU A 744 0.21 21.06 -15.97
N LYS A 745 0.15 21.93 -14.95
CA LYS A 745 0.04 21.50 -13.56
C LYS A 745 -1.42 21.25 -13.21
N MET A 746 -1.81 20.00 -13.09
CA MET A 746 -3.13 19.61 -12.64
C MET A 746 -3.22 19.71 -11.11
N PRO A 747 -4.11 20.55 -10.52
CA PRO A 747 -4.34 20.53 -9.09
C PRO A 747 -4.91 19.21 -8.60
N GLU A 748 -4.67 18.87 -7.34
CA GLU A 748 -5.29 17.71 -6.71
C GLU A 748 -6.81 17.87 -6.60
N LEU A 749 -7.56 16.77 -6.70
CA LEU A 749 -9.03 16.78 -6.64
C LEU A 749 -9.56 17.58 -5.44
N MET A 750 -8.89 17.48 -4.27
CA MET A 750 -9.29 18.21 -3.07
C MET A 750 -9.15 19.72 -3.25
N GLU A 751 -8.07 20.19 -3.88
CA GLU A 751 -7.86 21.62 -4.17
C GLU A 751 -8.95 22.14 -5.12
N ILE A 752 -9.27 21.37 -6.17
CA ILE A 752 -10.35 21.72 -7.12
C ILE A 752 -11.69 21.80 -6.41
N LEU A 753 -11.99 20.85 -5.52
CA LEU A 753 -13.24 20.85 -4.74
C LEU A 753 -13.33 22.04 -3.78
N GLU A 754 -12.26 22.33 -3.01
CA GLU A 754 -12.22 23.44 -2.06
C GLU A 754 -12.32 24.82 -2.74
N GLU A 755 -11.83 24.93 -3.97
CA GLU A 755 -11.85 26.18 -4.72
C GLU A 755 -13.15 26.44 -5.48
N ASN A 756 -13.94 25.41 -5.80
CA ASN A 756 -15.11 25.55 -6.69
C ASN A 756 -16.43 25.05 -6.12
N PHE A 757 -16.42 24.27 -5.03
CA PHE A 757 -17.62 23.63 -4.48
C PHE A 757 -17.74 23.88 -2.97
N LEU A 758 -18.94 23.67 -2.43
CA LEU A 758 -19.22 23.79 -1.01
C LEU A 758 -19.37 22.40 -0.39
N LYS A 759 -19.07 22.31 0.90
CA LYS A 759 -19.18 21.09 1.69
C LYS A 759 -20.23 21.25 2.77
N ASP A 760 -21.14 20.28 2.94
CA ASP A 760 -22.14 20.29 3.99
C ASP A 760 -21.61 19.70 5.31
N ASP A 761 -22.45 19.73 6.36
CA ASP A 761 -22.09 19.23 7.70
C ASP A 761 -21.85 17.70 7.73
N GLU A 762 -22.39 16.96 6.75
CA GLU A 762 -22.15 15.52 6.59
C GLU A 762 -20.86 15.21 5.82
N GLY A 763 -20.18 16.24 5.31
CA GLY A 763 -18.94 16.11 4.57
C GLY A 763 -19.11 15.84 3.07
N LYS A 764 -20.32 16.05 2.54
CA LYS A 764 -20.63 15.90 1.12
C LYS A 764 -20.46 17.22 0.37
N TRP A 765 -19.85 17.15 -0.81
CA TRP A 765 -19.68 18.28 -1.70
C TRP A 765 -20.94 18.51 -2.54
N TYR A 766 -21.24 19.78 -2.84
CA TYR A 766 -22.36 20.17 -3.67
C TYR A 766 -22.07 21.45 -4.44
N ILE A 767 -22.83 21.69 -5.51
CA ILE A 767 -22.72 22.89 -6.35
C ILE A 767 -23.20 24.10 -5.55
N PRO A 768 -22.37 25.16 -5.39
CA PRO A 768 -22.79 26.38 -4.67
C PRO A 768 -23.91 27.12 -5.39
N ASP A 769 -24.86 27.63 -4.66
CA ASP A 769 -25.86 28.57 -5.22
C ASP A 769 -25.20 29.91 -5.54
N LEU A 770 -25.88 30.71 -6.39
CA LEU A 770 -25.38 32.01 -6.86
C LEU A 770 -25.08 33.01 -5.73
N THR A 771 -25.70 32.88 -4.56
CA THR A 771 -25.51 33.78 -3.42
C THR A 771 -24.22 33.48 -2.63
N LYS A 772 -23.71 32.25 -2.70
CA LYS A 772 -22.47 31.79 -2.02
C LYS A 772 -21.29 31.68 -2.94
N SER A 773 -21.50 31.60 -4.24
CA SER A 773 -20.43 31.45 -5.25
C SER A 773 -19.46 32.63 -5.31
N GLY A 774 -19.87 33.82 -4.95
CA GLY A 774 -19.03 35.03 -4.99
C GLY A 774 -17.80 34.98 -4.05
N ASP A 775 -17.93 34.36 -2.88
CA ASP A 775 -16.83 34.24 -1.91
C ASP A 775 -15.86 33.13 -2.29
N LEU A 776 -16.35 32.03 -2.86
CA LEU A 776 -15.50 30.99 -3.44
C LEU A 776 -14.72 31.49 -4.64
N ALA A 777 -15.35 32.23 -5.55
CA ALA A 777 -14.66 32.84 -6.70
C ALA A 777 -13.53 33.78 -6.28
N LYS A 778 -13.76 34.58 -5.22
CA LYS A 778 -12.69 35.45 -4.66
C LYS A 778 -11.55 34.65 -4.02
N LEU A 779 -11.86 33.56 -3.30
CA LEU A 779 -10.85 32.69 -2.69
C LEU A 779 -10.00 32.00 -3.78
N ARG A 780 -10.65 31.46 -4.80
CA ARG A 780 -9.99 30.84 -5.95
C ARG A 780 -9.10 31.86 -6.68
N GLU A 781 -9.62 33.05 -7.01
CA GLU A 781 -8.83 34.11 -7.66
C GLU A 781 -7.60 34.49 -6.81
N LYS A 782 -7.74 34.59 -5.48
CA LYS A 782 -6.63 34.85 -4.56
C LYS A 782 -5.56 33.77 -4.59
N ASN A 783 -5.96 32.50 -4.60
CA ASN A 783 -5.02 31.37 -4.66
C ASN A 783 -4.29 31.31 -6.00
N LEU A 784 -5.01 31.46 -7.12
CA LEU A 784 -4.41 31.51 -8.46
C LEU A 784 -3.43 32.65 -8.62
N LEU A 785 -3.74 33.83 -8.09
CA LEU A 785 -2.83 34.99 -8.12
C LEU A 785 -1.58 34.78 -7.24
N LYS A 786 -1.72 34.11 -6.10
CA LYS A 786 -0.58 33.75 -5.25
C LYS A 786 0.36 32.77 -5.98
N GLU A 787 -0.20 31.79 -6.68
CA GLU A 787 0.58 30.85 -7.49
C GLU A 787 1.25 31.57 -8.68
N PHE A 788 0.52 32.43 -9.38
CA PHE A 788 1.08 33.26 -10.45
C PHE A 788 2.23 34.15 -9.99
N GLN A 789 2.16 34.69 -8.76
CA GLN A 789 3.23 35.48 -8.17
C GLN A 789 4.54 34.66 -8.09
N SER A 790 4.46 33.37 -7.77
CA SER A 790 5.63 32.49 -7.76
C SER A 790 6.25 32.32 -9.15
N TYR A 791 5.42 32.37 -10.20
CA TYR A 791 5.89 32.31 -11.60
C TYR A 791 6.59 33.63 -12.01
N LEU A 792 6.12 34.79 -11.55
CA LEU A 792 6.80 36.09 -11.75
C LEU A 792 8.18 36.11 -11.10
N GLU A 793 8.30 35.58 -9.88
CA GLU A 793 9.55 35.56 -9.10
C GLU A 793 10.56 34.52 -9.59
N SER A 794 10.13 33.50 -10.28
CA SER A 794 10.99 32.44 -10.83
C SER A 794 11.81 32.93 -12.01
N LYS A 795 13.03 32.39 -12.21
CA LYS A 795 13.92 32.70 -13.32
C LYS A 795 13.98 31.53 -14.32
N GLY A 796 13.89 31.82 -15.64
CA GLY A 796 14.00 30.83 -16.70
C GLY A 796 12.68 30.36 -17.29
N LYS A 797 12.73 29.40 -18.22
CA LYS A 797 11.52 28.84 -18.86
C LYS A 797 10.66 28.09 -17.85
N LEU A 798 9.35 28.34 -17.91
CA LEU A 798 8.36 27.64 -17.11
C LEU A 798 8.10 26.28 -17.77
N LYS A 799 8.59 25.21 -17.16
CA LYS A 799 8.43 23.84 -17.66
C LYS A 799 7.10 23.21 -17.25
N VAL A 800 6.62 23.55 -16.06
CA VAL A 800 5.34 23.10 -15.49
C VAL A 800 4.66 24.30 -14.86
N PHE A 801 3.39 24.53 -15.21
CA PHE A 801 2.61 25.66 -14.73
C PHE A 801 1.11 25.31 -14.80
N ARG A 802 0.30 26.07 -14.08
CA ARG A 802 -1.16 25.97 -14.05
C ARG A 802 -1.74 27.06 -14.97
N SER A 803 -2.37 26.65 -16.08
CA SER A 803 -2.89 27.59 -17.09
C SER A 803 -3.91 28.59 -16.52
N GLU A 804 -4.75 28.17 -15.59
CA GLU A 804 -5.69 29.06 -14.90
C GLU A 804 -4.99 30.15 -14.08
N ALA A 805 -3.86 29.83 -13.45
CA ALA A 805 -3.07 30.81 -12.73
C ALA A 805 -2.43 31.84 -13.69
N ILE A 806 -1.98 31.40 -14.87
CA ILE A 806 -1.48 32.31 -15.93
C ILE A 806 -2.63 33.21 -16.43
N ARG A 807 -3.81 32.68 -16.69
CA ARG A 807 -4.99 33.46 -17.12
C ARG A 807 -5.39 34.52 -16.07
N ALA A 808 -5.50 34.11 -14.80
CA ALA A 808 -5.81 35.02 -13.71
C ALA A 808 -4.72 36.11 -13.56
N GLY A 809 -3.47 35.72 -13.64
CA GLY A 809 -2.31 36.63 -13.58
C GLY A 809 -2.27 37.64 -14.72
N PHE A 810 -2.45 37.17 -15.97
CA PHE A 810 -2.48 38.07 -17.15
C PHE A 810 -3.69 39.04 -17.07
N SER A 811 -4.85 38.57 -16.64
CA SER A 811 -6.02 39.42 -16.43
C SER A 811 -5.75 40.51 -15.39
N LYS A 812 -5.04 40.20 -14.29
CA LYS A 812 -4.66 41.15 -13.26
C LYS A 812 -3.65 42.15 -13.78
N LEU A 813 -2.54 41.68 -14.36
CA LEU A 813 -1.49 42.54 -14.93
C LEU A 813 -2.05 43.48 -16.03
N TRP A 814 -3.01 42.98 -16.80
CA TRP A 814 -3.73 43.79 -17.79
C TRP A 814 -4.52 44.93 -17.15
N LYS A 815 -5.26 44.67 -16.06
CA LYS A 815 -5.97 45.70 -15.29
C LYS A 815 -5.02 46.71 -14.68
N ASP A 816 -3.85 46.25 -14.24
CA ASP A 816 -2.78 47.07 -13.64
C ASP A 816 -1.92 47.79 -14.73
N LYS A 817 -2.19 47.52 -16.02
CA LYS A 817 -1.50 48.07 -17.19
C LYS A 817 0.01 47.70 -17.24
N ASP A 818 0.39 46.60 -16.59
CA ASP A 818 1.77 46.10 -16.63
C ASP A 818 1.95 45.15 -17.81
N TYR A 819 1.99 45.70 -19.00
CA TYR A 819 2.15 44.94 -20.25
C TYR A 819 3.51 44.27 -20.36
N ALA A 820 4.55 44.89 -19.83
CA ALA A 820 5.90 44.34 -19.83
C ALA A 820 6.00 43.04 -19.05
N ALA A 821 5.33 42.93 -17.88
CA ALA A 821 5.32 41.71 -17.11
C ALA A 821 4.55 40.59 -17.85
N ILE A 822 3.46 40.90 -18.56
CA ILE A 822 2.73 39.92 -19.40
C ILE A 822 3.66 39.36 -20.47
N VAL A 823 4.39 40.21 -21.22
CA VAL A 823 5.30 39.75 -22.26
C VAL A 823 6.44 38.91 -21.66
N ALA A 824 7.03 39.39 -20.56
CA ALA A 824 8.13 38.68 -19.90
C ALA A 824 7.75 37.28 -19.37
N VAL A 825 6.52 37.07 -18.92
CA VAL A 825 6.02 35.72 -18.51
C VAL A 825 5.67 34.90 -19.74
N ALA A 826 4.99 35.48 -20.75
CA ALA A 826 4.61 34.80 -21.96
C ALA A 826 5.80 34.20 -22.73
N GLU A 827 6.89 34.92 -22.84
CA GLU A 827 8.15 34.46 -23.50
C GLU A 827 8.82 33.28 -22.76
N ARG A 828 8.42 33.01 -21.54
CA ARG A 828 8.93 31.89 -20.72
C ARG A 828 8.06 30.67 -20.77
N LEU A 829 6.83 30.80 -21.30
CA LEU A 829 5.90 29.69 -21.56
C LEU A 829 6.29 28.97 -22.86
N PRO A 830 5.88 27.69 -23.03
CA PRO A 830 5.92 27.04 -24.33
C PRO A 830 5.08 27.81 -25.34
N GLU A 831 5.61 28.04 -26.54
CA GLU A 831 4.94 28.82 -27.60
C GLU A 831 3.54 28.26 -27.94
N GLN A 832 3.43 26.98 -27.95
CA GLN A 832 2.18 26.25 -28.21
C GLN A 832 1.08 26.61 -27.19
N THR A 833 1.42 26.80 -25.92
CA THR A 833 0.45 27.15 -24.85
C THR A 833 -0.22 28.50 -25.10
N ILE A 834 0.53 29.47 -25.65
CA ILE A 834 -0.02 30.79 -25.96
C ILE A 834 -0.91 30.71 -27.20
N GLN A 835 -0.49 29.94 -28.22
CA GLN A 835 -1.22 29.81 -29.49
C GLN A 835 -2.54 29.05 -29.34
N GLU A 836 -2.60 28.06 -28.44
CA GLU A 836 -3.81 27.25 -28.22
C GLU A 836 -4.84 27.93 -27.30
N ASP A 837 -4.45 28.93 -26.52
CA ASP A 837 -5.38 29.66 -25.63
C ASP A 837 -5.72 31.07 -26.18
N PRO A 838 -6.93 31.26 -26.72
CA PRO A 838 -7.33 32.55 -27.31
C PRO A 838 -7.22 33.74 -26.34
N ASN A 839 -7.40 33.53 -25.04
CA ASN A 839 -7.30 34.59 -24.04
C ASN A 839 -5.83 34.95 -23.78
N LEU A 840 -4.94 33.98 -23.65
CA LEU A 840 -3.52 34.23 -23.44
C LEU A 840 -2.93 34.87 -24.68
N LEU A 841 -3.29 34.40 -25.86
CA LEU A 841 -2.87 34.98 -27.13
C LEU A 841 -3.30 36.46 -27.24
N MET A 842 -4.54 36.74 -26.93
CA MET A 842 -5.06 38.13 -26.93
C MET A 842 -4.26 39.04 -25.99
N TYR A 843 -4.04 38.61 -24.74
CA TYR A 843 -3.26 39.41 -23.79
C TYR A 843 -1.81 39.63 -24.25
N TYR A 844 -1.19 38.61 -24.84
CA TYR A 844 0.20 38.66 -25.31
C TYR A 844 0.35 39.59 -26.51
N ASP A 845 -0.46 39.39 -27.58
CA ASP A 845 -0.37 40.20 -28.82
C ASP A 845 -0.60 41.68 -28.57
N ILE A 846 -1.63 42.02 -27.79
CA ILE A 846 -1.91 43.41 -27.46
C ILE A 846 -0.83 44.00 -26.55
N SER A 847 -0.30 43.21 -25.59
CA SER A 847 0.78 43.67 -24.72
C SER A 847 2.05 43.90 -25.49
N LEU A 848 2.41 43.01 -26.41
CA LEU A 848 3.58 43.13 -27.27
C LEU A 848 3.52 44.42 -28.16
N SER A 849 2.32 44.84 -28.54
CA SER A 849 2.12 46.09 -29.31
C SER A 849 2.24 47.38 -28.46
N ARG A 850 2.25 47.22 -27.09
CA ARG A 850 2.26 48.33 -26.14
C ARG A 850 3.56 48.48 -25.33
N VAL A 851 4.47 47.52 -25.44
CA VAL A 851 5.83 47.50 -24.89
C VAL A 851 6.80 47.87 -25.98
#